data_1a77b426057fe32a4687f77d7eb9b069
#
_entry.id   1a77b426057fe32a4687f77d7eb9b069
#
_cell.length_a   1.000
_cell.length_b   1.000
_cell.length_c   1.000
_cell.angle_alpha   90.00
_cell.angle_beta   90.00
_cell.angle_gamma   90.00
#
_symmetry.space_group_name_H-M   'P 1'
#
loop_
_entity.id
_entity.type
_entity.pdbx_description
1 polymer ?
#
loop_
_entity_poly.entity_id
_entity_poly.type
_entity_poly.pdbx_seq_one_letter_code
_entity_poly.pdbx_strand_id
1 'polypeptide(L)'
;MLHKMTNGFGLDDAYSTTLDRIRQQGGSRVKLGMEALMWISSSERQLKAGELSHALAAEVGTTELNADNVPSMRTLASCTLGLVTIDEQSSTVRFVHFTLQEYLVAHPNLFVTPHSMMAEICLTYLNFHSVCELSTTLSAVSSTMPFLHYASCYWGFHASKEIGGNVECLALRLLQRDTNHIWADVLLREESVGFLSDEDRWYGRSPDLTGFTGLHGVTYMGIVQVAIAMLDMKRWDLNRRDSKGQTPLIWAAKHGKSELAKLLLEQQDVDPTLSDEQGLTPLIHAVRAGHHDVVKLLLERRNLNPDWPDKCGRTPLSYAAGPGHGARMTTRLVPVSQAAEHKYENIVKLLLQRGDVNSDSPDEHSRTPLSYAAGSGRQGVVKLLLGRWSVNSDSSDKDGRTPLSHAAEWSHEGAVKLLLGRGNVSSDSADKNGRTPLSHAAESGSVGVVRLLLQRGDVNPNSPDGYNITPLLYSLRSGNEDVVKLLLERVNAGPNIPGYDVMVLLHAAPFGIEGVMKLLLERLNVDLEGGGGQEVLACAARAGCEGIVELFLDRGYLDPHWSDVIGRTQLSYAAEGGCERLVKLLLEQEDINPDLPDLNGQTPLSIAAEDGWDQVMKLLLESRHVNPNTSDHNGHTPLYYAVLSQEEDAVRMILHHRNVDPNQLFERGQTPLSLAVSERRMDVAKLLLERRDVDPNLSDRNGQTPLSLAAEHGYESLVKLLLERGDINPNLSDRNGLTPLSYATRSNHFGTMRLLSKPRPPSHEILENSDVAHQTAVPALSALEEVVLAPLSRQRGVTPDARHEITEITAPAHSNQSPSHQLEACLSSSILTPTPISDTSPKPTTLDPSRPLKRSGVAQSLPGPSKRQCFPSF
;
A
#
# COMPACT_ATOMS: atom_id res chain seq x y z
N MET A 1 15.40 52.11 -0.91
CA MET A 1 14.65 51.47 -2.00
C MET A 1 13.25 52.08 -2.08
N LEU A 2 12.41 52.02 -1.04
CA LEU A 2 11.05 52.60 -1.06
C LEU A 2 10.97 54.08 -1.42
N HIS A 3 11.96 54.94 -1.02
CA HIS A 3 11.96 56.35 -1.35
C HIS A 3 12.27 56.68 -2.81
N LYS A 4 12.86 55.74 -3.62
CA LYS A 4 13.09 55.92 -5.05
C LYS A 4 11.90 55.41 -5.87
N MET A 5 11.12 54.46 -5.38
CA MET A 5 9.90 53.99 -6.05
C MET A 5 8.78 55.06 -6.12
N THR A 6 8.79 56.00 -5.14
CA THR A 6 7.86 57.16 -5.15
C THR A 6 8.17 58.21 -6.21
N ASN A 7 9.36 58.17 -6.83
CA ASN A 7 9.83 59.13 -7.83
C ASN A 7 9.80 58.60 -9.28
N GLY A 8 9.07 57.52 -9.60
CA GLY A 8 8.88 57.03 -10.97
C GLY A 8 10.02 56.17 -11.52
N PHE A 9 10.99 55.73 -10.70
CA PHE A 9 12.00 54.75 -11.11
C PHE A 9 11.41 53.33 -11.08
N GLY A 10 11.61 52.58 -12.16
CA GLY A 10 11.23 51.16 -12.23
C GLY A 10 12.01 50.28 -11.27
N LEU A 11 11.52 49.07 -11.00
CA LEU A 11 12.21 48.05 -10.18
C LEU A 11 13.60 47.74 -10.76
N ASP A 12 13.73 47.74 -12.08
CA ASP A 12 14.98 47.45 -12.79
C ASP A 12 16.06 48.50 -12.53
N ASP A 13 15.68 49.77 -12.49
CA ASP A 13 16.61 50.86 -12.15
C ASP A 13 17.07 50.79 -10.70
N ALA A 14 16.19 50.36 -9.82
CA ALA A 14 16.53 50.18 -8.39
C ALA A 14 17.52 49.04 -8.19
N TYR A 15 17.34 47.91 -8.90
CA TYR A 15 18.26 46.77 -8.84
C TYR A 15 19.60 47.10 -9.49
N SER A 16 19.60 47.70 -10.71
CA SER A 16 20.81 48.18 -11.39
C SER A 16 21.62 49.10 -10.49
N THR A 17 20.98 50.12 -9.89
CA THR A 17 21.66 51.04 -8.96
C THR A 17 22.24 50.33 -7.75
N THR A 18 21.51 49.30 -7.20
CA THR A 18 22.01 48.57 -6.03
C THR A 18 23.17 47.65 -6.39
N LEU A 19 23.17 47.02 -7.55
CA LEU A 19 24.27 46.22 -8.08
C LEU A 19 25.52 47.11 -8.34
N ASP A 20 25.34 48.31 -8.87
CA ASP A 20 26.44 49.24 -9.04
C ASP A 20 27.05 49.69 -7.70
N ARG A 21 26.26 49.86 -6.65
CA ARG A 21 26.73 50.12 -5.30
C ARG A 21 27.50 48.92 -4.74
N ILE A 22 27.06 47.69 -5.01
CA ILE A 22 27.81 46.49 -4.65
C ILE A 22 29.19 46.51 -5.37
N ARG A 23 29.23 46.82 -6.67
CA ARG A 23 30.47 46.92 -7.46
C ARG A 23 31.39 48.02 -6.97
N GLN A 24 30.88 49.06 -6.32
CA GLN A 24 31.65 50.17 -5.75
C GLN A 24 32.19 49.92 -4.36
N GLN A 25 31.89 48.80 -3.70
CA GLN A 25 32.35 48.45 -2.34
C GLN A 25 33.85 48.19 -2.32
N GLY A 26 34.68 48.14 -3.10
CA GLY A 26 36.12 47.89 -3.09
C GLY A 26 36.56 46.57 -2.49
N GLY A 27 37.65 46.00 -2.99
CA GLY A 27 38.30 44.82 -2.46
C GLY A 27 37.51 43.51 -2.56
N SER A 28 37.71 42.62 -1.63
CA SER A 28 37.09 41.26 -1.54
C SER A 28 35.54 41.30 -1.37
N ARG A 29 34.99 42.43 -0.93
CA ARG A 29 33.54 42.57 -0.67
C ARG A 29 32.71 42.57 -1.97
N VAL A 30 33.25 43.14 -3.07
CA VAL A 30 32.63 43.11 -4.39
C VAL A 30 32.52 41.71 -4.91
N LYS A 31 33.67 41.00 -4.87
CA LYS A 31 33.74 39.59 -5.32
C LYS A 31 32.73 38.77 -4.55
N LEU A 32 32.75 38.80 -3.23
CA LEU A 32 31.88 38.02 -2.36
C LEU A 32 30.39 38.34 -2.57
N GLY A 33 30.02 39.61 -2.71
CA GLY A 33 28.65 40.03 -2.95
C GLY A 33 28.12 39.58 -4.33
N MET A 34 28.90 39.74 -5.41
CA MET A 34 28.48 39.31 -6.75
C MET A 34 28.45 37.80 -6.91
N GLU A 35 29.39 37.07 -6.33
CA GLU A 35 29.43 35.62 -6.32
C GLU A 35 28.24 35.04 -5.53
N ALA A 36 27.89 35.64 -4.38
CA ALA A 36 26.73 35.22 -3.62
C ALA A 36 25.43 35.38 -4.44
N LEU A 37 25.24 36.51 -5.15
CA LEU A 37 24.10 36.71 -6.01
C LEU A 37 24.06 35.71 -7.20
N MET A 38 25.23 35.40 -7.79
CA MET A 38 25.38 34.41 -8.84
C MET A 38 24.97 33.01 -8.35
N TRP A 39 25.51 32.58 -7.19
CA TRP A 39 25.17 31.27 -6.63
C TRP A 39 23.68 31.11 -6.34
N ILE A 40 23.04 32.12 -5.73
CA ILE A 40 21.61 32.06 -5.39
C ILE A 40 20.75 32.06 -6.65
N SER A 41 21.14 32.83 -7.69
CA SER A 41 20.35 32.94 -8.95
C SER A 41 20.49 31.74 -9.86
N SER A 42 21.65 31.06 -9.84
CA SER A 42 22.00 30.00 -10.82
C SER A 42 22.05 28.59 -10.22
N SER A 43 21.79 28.45 -8.90
CA SER A 43 21.76 27.13 -8.27
C SER A 43 20.50 26.35 -8.64
N GLU A 44 20.65 25.02 -8.72
CA GLU A 44 19.56 24.11 -9.14
C GLU A 44 18.49 23.89 -8.03
N ARG A 45 18.85 24.18 -6.80
CA ARG A 45 17.96 24.26 -5.64
C ARG A 45 18.39 25.35 -4.70
N GLN A 46 17.52 25.75 -3.81
CA GLN A 46 17.88 26.68 -2.74
C GLN A 46 19.05 26.12 -1.90
N LEU A 47 20.06 26.93 -1.69
CA LEU A 47 21.22 26.57 -0.89
C LEU A 47 20.98 26.83 0.59
N LYS A 48 21.47 25.91 1.44
CA LYS A 48 21.56 26.18 2.89
C LYS A 48 22.67 27.20 3.17
N ALA A 49 22.58 27.92 4.27
CA ALA A 49 23.55 28.96 4.62
C ALA A 49 25.00 28.41 4.68
N GLY A 50 25.21 27.23 5.27
CA GLY A 50 26.50 26.59 5.32
C GLY A 50 27.01 26.13 3.93
N GLU A 51 26.13 25.70 3.03
CA GLU A 51 26.47 25.33 1.66
C GLU A 51 27.03 26.54 0.89
N LEU A 52 26.30 27.66 0.94
CA LEU A 52 26.73 28.90 0.27
C LEU A 52 28.05 29.43 0.85
N SER A 53 28.22 29.43 2.16
CA SER A 53 29.46 29.88 2.80
C SER A 53 30.68 29.05 2.38
N HIS A 54 30.54 27.72 2.31
CA HIS A 54 31.62 26.84 1.85
C HIS A 54 31.90 26.97 0.35
N ALA A 55 30.85 27.14 -0.46
CA ALA A 55 31.00 27.38 -1.91
C ALA A 55 31.81 28.65 -2.18
N LEU A 56 31.54 29.72 -1.42
CA LEU A 56 32.22 31.01 -1.57
C LEU A 56 33.66 31.02 -0.99
N ALA A 57 33.98 30.09 -0.11
CA ALA A 57 35.31 29.94 0.47
C ALA A 57 36.23 29.02 -0.33
N ALA A 58 35.69 28.22 -1.22
CA ALA A 58 36.47 27.30 -2.06
C ALA A 58 37.16 28.07 -3.21
N GLU A 59 38.48 28.03 -3.25
CA GLU A 59 39.29 28.70 -4.26
C GLU A 59 39.83 27.67 -5.26
N VAL A 60 39.61 27.90 -6.56
CA VAL A 60 40.06 27.02 -7.65
C VAL A 60 41.59 26.85 -7.61
N GLY A 61 42.04 25.59 -7.60
CA GLY A 61 43.49 25.25 -7.55
C GLY A 61 44.03 24.99 -6.14
N THR A 62 43.22 25.13 -5.08
CA THR A 62 43.62 24.76 -3.72
C THR A 62 43.31 23.30 -3.45
N THR A 63 44.02 22.71 -2.46
CA THR A 63 43.84 21.30 -2.05
C THR A 63 43.09 21.14 -0.73
N GLU A 64 42.79 22.24 -0.05
CA GLU A 64 42.09 22.27 1.24
C GLU A 64 41.24 23.55 1.33
N LEU A 65 40.19 23.48 2.13
CA LEU A 65 39.36 24.63 2.45
C LEU A 65 40.04 25.47 3.53
N ASN A 66 40.30 26.73 3.24
CA ASN A 66 40.76 27.65 4.28
C ASN A 66 39.57 28.10 5.14
N ALA A 67 39.51 27.66 6.40
CA ALA A 67 38.44 27.97 7.34
C ALA A 67 38.31 29.50 7.60
N ASP A 68 39.41 30.26 7.51
CA ASP A 68 39.37 31.73 7.71
C ASP A 68 38.67 32.45 6.55
N ASN A 69 38.58 31.83 5.38
CA ASN A 69 37.89 32.39 4.22
C ASN A 69 36.35 32.10 4.22
N VAL A 70 35.84 31.30 5.17
CA VAL A 70 34.39 30.96 5.23
C VAL A 70 33.60 32.19 5.71
N PRO A 71 32.82 32.85 4.82
CA PRO A 71 32.12 34.08 5.19
C PRO A 71 30.95 33.78 6.13
N SER A 72 30.79 34.64 7.16
CA SER A 72 29.58 34.59 7.96
C SER A 72 28.37 35.13 7.16
N MET A 73 27.17 34.65 7.49
CA MET A 73 25.95 35.15 6.85
C MET A 73 25.71 36.65 7.08
N ARG A 74 26.17 37.21 8.20
CA ARG A 74 26.17 38.65 8.43
C ARG A 74 27.07 39.40 7.44
N THR A 75 28.24 38.82 7.12
CA THR A 75 29.14 39.35 6.10
C THR A 75 28.46 39.32 4.72
N LEU A 76 27.81 38.19 4.33
CA LEU A 76 27.12 38.06 3.07
C LEU A 76 25.97 39.06 2.92
N ALA A 77 25.11 39.19 3.93
CA ALA A 77 24.03 40.17 3.94
C ALA A 77 24.57 41.61 3.80
N SER A 78 25.72 41.93 4.45
CA SER A 78 26.39 43.22 4.31
C SER A 78 26.99 43.48 2.91
N CYS A 79 27.65 42.47 2.33
CA CYS A 79 28.21 42.54 0.97
C CYS A 79 27.16 42.67 -0.12
N THR A 80 26.02 42.06 0.04
CA THR A 80 24.87 42.09 -0.87
C THR A 80 23.90 43.27 -0.62
N LEU A 81 24.27 44.14 0.34
CA LEU A 81 23.46 45.30 0.73
C LEU A 81 22.02 44.99 1.08
N GLY A 82 21.78 43.80 1.70
CA GLY A 82 20.46 43.36 2.11
C GLY A 82 19.59 42.79 1.00
N LEU A 83 20.13 42.46 -0.18
CA LEU A 83 19.39 41.79 -1.25
C LEU A 83 19.20 40.30 -0.97
N VAL A 84 19.95 39.75 0.02
CA VAL A 84 19.91 38.34 0.41
C VAL A 84 19.47 38.22 1.87
N THR A 85 18.61 37.26 2.14
CA THR A 85 18.09 36.94 3.47
C THR A 85 18.17 35.43 3.73
N ILE A 86 18.06 35.04 5.01
CA ILE A 86 17.99 33.64 5.43
C ILE A 86 16.60 33.36 5.95
N ASP A 87 16.04 32.26 5.55
CA ASP A 87 14.87 31.67 6.19
C ASP A 87 15.32 30.95 7.46
N GLU A 88 14.91 31.42 8.64
CA GLU A 88 15.35 30.88 9.94
C GLU A 88 14.87 29.44 10.19
N GLN A 89 13.71 29.04 9.60
CA GLN A 89 13.16 27.71 9.79
C GLN A 89 13.89 26.65 8.96
N SER A 90 14.16 26.95 7.68
CA SER A 90 14.81 26.04 6.73
C SER A 90 16.33 26.21 6.65
N SER A 91 16.86 27.25 7.27
CA SER A 91 18.27 27.72 7.11
C SER A 91 18.70 27.92 5.66
N THR A 92 17.75 28.14 4.74
CA THR A 92 18.02 28.38 3.32
C THR A 92 18.24 29.85 3.03
N VAL A 93 19.10 30.09 2.04
CA VAL A 93 19.41 31.43 1.57
C VAL A 93 18.52 31.78 0.38
N ARG A 94 17.92 32.96 0.40
CA ARG A 94 17.05 33.43 -0.67
C ARG A 94 17.17 34.93 -0.90
N PHE A 95 16.68 35.38 -2.04
CA PHE A 95 16.51 36.81 -2.27
C PHE A 95 15.40 37.38 -1.41
N VAL A 96 15.55 38.64 -1.00
CA VAL A 96 14.53 39.37 -0.22
C VAL A 96 13.19 39.45 -0.97
N HIS A 97 13.26 39.52 -2.32
CA HIS A 97 12.08 39.49 -3.16
C HIS A 97 12.31 38.72 -4.45
N PHE A 98 11.27 37.97 -4.92
CA PHE A 98 11.35 37.13 -6.12
C PHE A 98 11.64 37.90 -7.39
N THR A 99 11.21 39.17 -7.48
CA THR A 99 11.49 40.03 -8.68
C THR A 99 12.99 40.28 -8.90
N LEU A 100 13.84 40.13 -7.85
CA LEU A 100 15.29 40.19 -8.06
C LEU A 100 15.77 38.94 -8.84
N GLN A 101 15.19 37.76 -8.55
CA GLN A 101 15.47 36.56 -9.32
C GLN A 101 15.11 36.74 -10.78
N GLU A 102 13.92 37.29 -11.08
CA GLU A 102 13.46 37.57 -12.42
C GLU A 102 14.39 38.55 -13.12
N TYR A 103 14.80 39.62 -12.40
CA TYR A 103 15.74 40.62 -12.94
C TYR A 103 17.09 39.99 -13.31
N LEU A 104 17.69 39.14 -12.40
CA LEU A 104 18.99 38.52 -12.67
C LEU A 104 18.92 37.51 -13.82
N VAL A 105 17.81 36.77 -13.95
CA VAL A 105 17.58 35.85 -15.09
C VAL A 105 17.41 36.61 -16.41
N ALA A 106 16.74 37.78 -16.39
CA ALA A 106 16.58 38.63 -17.57
C ALA A 106 17.88 39.31 -18.02
N HIS A 107 18.90 39.39 -17.13
CA HIS A 107 20.19 40.03 -17.43
C HIS A 107 21.37 39.06 -17.30
N PRO A 108 21.47 38.01 -18.16
CA PRO A 108 22.48 36.95 -18.04
C PRO A 108 23.92 37.47 -18.15
N ASN A 109 24.14 38.60 -18.79
CA ASN A 109 25.45 39.21 -18.94
C ASN A 109 26.05 39.80 -17.64
N LEU A 110 25.30 39.80 -16.54
CA LEU A 110 25.80 40.23 -15.23
C LEU A 110 26.87 39.32 -14.66
N PHE A 111 26.82 38.04 -15.02
CA PHE A 111 27.78 37.03 -14.57
C PHE A 111 28.46 36.41 -15.80
N VAL A 112 29.77 36.32 -15.76
CA VAL A 112 30.57 35.69 -16.83
C VAL A 112 30.70 34.21 -16.52
N THR A 113 30.20 33.33 -17.38
CA THR A 113 30.27 31.88 -17.29
C THR A 113 29.88 31.31 -15.90
N PRO A 114 28.66 31.61 -15.38
CA PRO A 114 28.29 31.27 -14.03
C PRO A 114 28.28 29.76 -13.77
N HIS A 115 27.79 28.96 -14.69
CA HIS A 115 27.73 27.50 -14.53
C HIS A 115 29.11 26.85 -14.60
N SER A 116 30.02 27.35 -15.46
CA SER A 116 31.40 26.89 -15.50
C SER A 116 32.12 27.15 -14.18
N MET A 117 31.97 28.37 -13.63
CA MET A 117 32.55 28.72 -12.34
C MET A 117 31.99 27.87 -11.18
N MET A 118 30.66 27.64 -11.17
CA MET A 118 30.03 26.77 -10.17
C MET A 118 30.53 25.32 -10.28
N ALA A 119 30.69 24.80 -11.49
CA ALA A 119 31.25 23.47 -11.72
C ALA A 119 32.69 23.36 -11.23
N GLU A 120 33.54 24.37 -11.55
CA GLU A 120 34.95 24.41 -11.07
C GLU A 120 35.05 24.43 -9.55
N ILE A 121 34.21 25.21 -8.86
CA ILE A 121 34.16 25.28 -7.40
C ILE A 121 33.67 23.96 -6.80
N CYS A 122 32.61 23.38 -7.33
CA CYS A 122 32.12 22.06 -6.88
C CYS A 122 33.21 20.98 -7.04
N LEU A 123 33.86 20.93 -8.21
CA LEU A 123 34.93 19.96 -8.48
C LEU A 123 36.17 20.21 -7.63
N THR A 124 36.56 21.48 -7.37
CA THR A 124 37.62 21.81 -6.47
C THR A 124 37.34 21.31 -5.05
N TYR A 125 36.14 21.56 -4.54
CA TYR A 125 35.67 21.08 -3.23
C TYR A 125 35.73 19.55 -3.12
N LEU A 126 35.26 18.85 -4.15
CA LEU A 126 35.27 17.38 -4.21
C LEU A 126 36.72 16.81 -4.32
N ASN A 127 37.68 17.61 -4.81
CA ASN A 127 39.09 17.23 -4.90
C ASN A 127 39.92 17.62 -3.65
N PHE A 128 39.35 18.20 -2.61
CA PHE A 128 40.05 18.48 -1.35
C PHE A 128 40.53 17.17 -0.70
N HIS A 129 41.74 17.18 -0.07
CA HIS A 129 42.24 16.01 0.62
C HIS A 129 41.29 15.54 1.72
N SER A 130 40.77 16.47 2.50
CA SER A 130 39.80 16.21 3.54
C SER A 130 38.51 15.53 3.06
N VAL A 131 38.09 15.81 1.82
CA VAL A 131 36.91 15.12 1.18
C VAL A 131 37.32 13.76 0.62
N CYS A 132 38.53 13.66 0.06
CA CYS A 132 39.04 12.41 -0.54
C CYS A 132 39.32 11.31 0.50
N GLU A 133 39.62 11.68 1.73
CA GLU A 133 39.91 10.76 2.85
C GLU A 133 38.64 10.35 3.63
N LEU A 134 37.47 10.92 3.29
CA LEU A 134 36.23 10.54 3.94
C LEU A 134 35.89 9.08 3.65
N SER A 135 35.72 8.30 4.71
CA SER A 135 35.15 6.96 4.58
C SER A 135 33.63 7.06 4.25
N THR A 136 33.09 6.08 3.54
CA THR A 136 31.69 6.03 3.10
C THR A 136 30.65 5.94 4.26
N THR A 137 31.06 6.03 5.52
CA THR A 137 30.16 6.06 6.68
C THR A 137 29.77 7.51 7.02
N LEU A 138 28.67 7.92 6.45
CA LEU A 138 28.21 9.31 6.31
C LEU A 138 27.63 9.99 7.56
N SER A 139 27.45 9.32 8.69
CA SER A 139 26.67 9.87 9.82
C SER A 139 27.28 11.10 10.53
N ALA A 140 28.55 11.42 10.28
CA ALA A 140 29.25 12.57 10.91
C ALA A 140 29.62 13.69 9.91
N VAL A 141 29.42 13.49 8.61
CA VAL A 141 29.99 14.37 7.55
C VAL A 141 29.13 15.60 7.27
N SER A 142 27.84 15.56 7.55
CA SER A 142 26.89 16.64 7.19
C SER A 142 27.18 17.97 7.91
N SER A 143 27.71 17.95 9.13
CA SER A 143 27.98 19.18 9.90
C SER A 143 29.33 19.83 9.57
N THR A 144 30.33 19.04 9.20
CA THR A 144 31.69 19.51 8.92
C THR A 144 31.91 19.93 7.46
N MET A 145 31.14 19.32 6.54
CA MET A 145 31.25 19.51 5.09
C MET A 145 29.90 19.81 4.45
N PRO A 146 29.24 20.90 4.79
CA PRO A 146 27.85 21.19 4.36
C PRO A 146 27.68 21.25 2.84
N PHE A 147 28.68 21.67 2.07
CA PHE A 147 28.62 21.81 0.62
C PHE A 147 28.79 20.49 -0.15
N LEU A 148 29.21 19.40 0.51
CA LEU A 148 29.49 18.11 -0.13
C LEU A 148 28.33 17.55 -0.93
N HIS A 149 27.12 17.60 -0.37
CA HIS A 149 25.91 17.08 -1.04
C HIS A 149 25.62 17.85 -2.34
N TYR A 150 25.60 19.17 -2.27
CA TYR A 150 25.38 20.00 -3.46
C TYR A 150 26.44 19.76 -4.52
N ALA A 151 27.72 19.80 -4.11
CA ALA A 151 28.84 19.60 -5.02
C ALA A 151 28.76 18.22 -5.71
N SER A 152 28.46 17.14 -4.97
CA SER A 152 28.36 15.79 -5.54
C SER A 152 27.23 15.63 -6.57
N CYS A 153 26.06 16.21 -6.29
CA CYS A 153 24.87 16.02 -7.13
C CYS A 153 24.80 16.95 -8.35
N TYR A 154 25.33 18.18 -8.23
CA TYR A 154 25.04 19.23 -9.21
C TYR A 154 26.26 19.72 -10.03
N TRP A 155 27.50 19.32 -9.71
CA TRP A 155 28.66 19.76 -10.52
C TRP A 155 28.51 19.39 -11.99
N GLY A 156 28.04 18.17 -12.26
CA GLY A 156 27.83 17.69 -13.62
C GLY A 156 26.72 18.40 -14.35
N PHE A 157 25.67 18.80 -13.62
CA PHE A 157 24.59 19.60 -14.19
C PHE A 157 25.06 20.99 -14.65
N HIS A 158 25.90 21.65 -13.82
CA HIS A 158 26.51 22.90 -14.19
C HIS A 158 27.49 22.72 -15.35
N ALA A 159 28.35 21.70 -15.31
CA ALA A 159 29.29 21.38 -16.38
C ALA A 159 28.58 21.03 -17.72
N SER A 160 27.38 20.44 -17.68
CA SER A 160 26.61 20.14 -18.90
C SER A 160 26.02 21.39 -19.56
N LYS A 161 25.77 22.46 -18.78
CA LYS A 161 25.30 23.74 -19.32
C LYS A 161 26.42 24.58 -19.90
N GLU A 162 27.58 24.58 -19.25
CA GLU A 162 28.68 25.43 -19.64
C GLU A 162 30.02 24.82 -19.14
N ILE A 163 30.93 24.52 -20.06
CA ILE A 163 32.27 24.00 -19.76
C ILE A 163 33.31 25.10 -20.02
N GLY A 164 34.06 25.46 -18.96
CA GLY A 164 35.24 26.37 -19.02
C GLY A 164 36.54 25.65 -18.79
N GLY A 165 37.67 26.37 -18.86
CA GLY A 165 39.03 25.87 -18.99
C GLY A 165 39.50 24.86 -17.98
N ASN A 166 39.05 24.87 -16.71
CA ASN A 166 39.53 23.95 -15.68
C ASN A 166 38.60 22.80 -15.36
N VAL A 167 37.35 22.87 -15.78
CA VAL A 167 36.30 21.88 -15.45
C VAL A 167 36.69 20.49 -15.89
N GLU A 168 37.19 20.33 -17.12
CA GLU A 168 37.60 19.05 -17.67
C GLU A 168 38.77 18.45 -16.86
N CYS A 169 39.80 19.23 -16.58
CA CYS A 169 40.97 18.78 -15.81
C CYS A 169 40.57 18.36 -14.38
N LEU A 170 39.75 19.17 -13.70
CA LEU A 170 39.31 18.88 -12.34
C LEU A 170 38.35 17.66 -12.29
N ALA A 171 37.48 17.51 -13.30
CA ALA A 171 36.62 16.35 -13.43
C ALA A 171 37.43 15.08 -13.68
N LEU A 172 38.38 15.10 -14.60
CA LEU A 172 39.27 13.96 -14.85
C LEU A 172 40.06 13.57 -13.62
N ARG A 173 40.58 14.53 -12.85
CA ARG A 173 41.26 14.27 -11.57
C ARG A 173 40.38 13.59 -10.54
N LEU A 174 39.10 14.01 -10.42
CA LEU A 174 38.10 13.39 -9.53
C LEU A 174 37.75 11.97 -9.98
N LEU A 175 37.47 11.79 -11.29
CA LEU A 175 36.94 10.55 -11.86
C LEU A 175 37.99 9.46 -12.05
N GLN A 176 39.28 9.84 -12.07
CA GLN A 176 40.42 8.91 -12.14
C GLN A 176 40.72 8.18 -10.82
N ARG A 177 40.16 8.63 -9.75
CA ARG A 177 40.32 8.00 -8.43
C ARG A 177 39.45 6.74 -8.35
N ASP A 178 39.89 5.79 -7.53
CA ASP A 178 39.18 4.53 -7.35
C ASP A 178 37.75 4.71 -6.83
N THR A 179 36.93 3.74 -7.09
CA THR A 179 35.45 3.69 -7.01
C THR A 179 34.85 4.02 -5.65
N ASN A 180 35.62 4.20 -4.58
CA ASN A 180 35.12 4.43 -3.22
C ASN A 180 35.06 5.92 -2.83
N HIS A 181 35.00 6.83 -3.79
CA HIS A 181 34.92 8.23 -3.46
C HIS A 181 33.51 8.60 -2.99
N ILE A 182 33.43 9.42 -1.95
CA ILE A 182 32.19 9.86 -1.31
C ILE A 182 31.16 10.49 -2.27
N TRP A 183 31.63 11.15 -3.36
CA TRP A 183 30.71 11.75 -4.33
C TRP A 183 29.80 10.72 -5.02
N ALA A 184 30.32 9.52 -5.29
CA ALA A 184 29.57 8.44 -5.93
C ALA A 184 28.51 7.88 -4.96
N ASP A 185 28.83 7.72 -3.68
CA ASP A 185 27.88 7.31 -2.65
C ASP A 185 26.72 8.31 -2.52
N VAL A 186 27.04 9.61 -2.48
CA VAL A 186 26.03 10.67 -2.41
C VAL A 186 25.16 10.68 -3.66
N LEU A 187 25.76 10.56 -4.85
CA LEU A 187 25.05 10.55 -6.12
C LEU A 187 24.07 9.37 -6.24
N LEU A 188 24.51 8.16 -5.88
CA LEU A 188 23.69 6.94 -5.96
C LEU A 188 22.58 6.93 -4.89
N ARG A 189 22.79 7.56 -3.75
CA ARG A 189 21.72 7.79 -2.77
C ARG A 189 20.63 8.67 -3.36
N GLU A 190 21.00 9.78 -3.99
CA GLU A 190 20.04 10.70 -4.61
C GLU A 190 19.27 10.02 -5.76
N GLU A 191 19.93 9.20 -6.58
CA GLU A 191 19.29 8.44 -7.66
C GLU A 191 18.29 7.41 -7.13
N SER A 192 18.62 6.77 -5.99
CA SER A 192 17.78 5.71 -5.41
C SER A 192 16.52 6.21 -4.71
N VAL A 193 16.45 7.50 -4.35
CA VAL A 193 15.49 8.02 -3.34
C VAL A 193 14.74 9.23 -3.86
N GLY A 194 13.91 9.05 -4.89
CA GLY A 194 13.08 10.14 -5.42
C GLY A 194 12.00 10.70 -4.49
N PHE A 195 11.74 10.14 -3.28
CA PHE A 195 10.56 10.49 -2.44
C PHE A 195 10.77 10.44 -0.90
N LEU A 196 11.99 10.35 -0.38
CA LEU A 196 12.23 10.31 1.08
C LEU A 196 12.65 11.68 1.64
N SER A 197 12.42 11.88 2.95
CA SER A 197 12.86 13.09 3.66
C SER A 197 14.39 13.23 3.68
N ASP A 198 14.91 14.46 3.88
CA ASP A 198 16.37 14.70 3.95
C ASP A 198 17.05 13.88 5.04
N GLU A 199 16.37 13.61 6.17
CA GLU A 199 16.91 12.81 7.25
C GLU A 199 17.00 11.32 6.87
N ASP A 200 15.98 10.77 6.22
CA ASP A 200 15.96 9.37 5.76
C ASP A 200 17.00 9.09 4.66
N ARG A 201 17.38 10.09 3.87
CA ARG A 201 18.44 10.01 2.86
C ARG A 201 19.80 9.70 3.45
N TRP A 202 20.10 10.24 4.63
CA TRP A 202 21.41 10.12 5.27
C TRP A 202 21.55 8.87 6.14
N TYR A 203 20.46 8.35 6.71
CA TYR A 203 20.47 7.18 7.60
C TYR A 203 20.17 5.86 6.89
N GLY A 204 19.85 5.88 5.58
CA GLY A 204 19.65 4.67 4.77
C GLY A 204 20.91 3.83 4.61
N ARG A 205 20.74 2.56 4.17
CA ARG A 205 21.87 1.66 3.87
C ARG A 205 22.75 2.28 2.78
N SER A 206 24.07 2.29 2.96
CA SER A 206 25.01 2.78 1.93
C SER A 206 24.83 2.02 0.63
N PRO A 207 24.77 2.71 -0.54
CA PRO A 207 24.71 2.05 -1.82
C PRO A 207 25.98 1.21 -2.04
N ASP A 208 25.83 0.10 -2.74
CA ASP A 208 26.95 -0.71 -3.14
C ASP A 208 27.65 -0.05 -4.35
N LEU A 209 28.87 0.42 -4.15
CA LEU A 209 29.69 1.07 -5.17
C LEU A 209 30.52 0.08 -6.01
N THR A 210 30.37 -1.23 -5.78
CA THR A 210 31.13 -2.23 -6.49
C THR A 210 30.95 -2.08 -8.01
N GLY A 211 32.07 -1.92 -8.73
CA GLY A 211 32.05 -1.78 -10.19
C GLY A 211 31.59 -0.44 -10.75
N PHE A 212 31.05 0.48 -9.94
CA PHE A 212 30.70 1.82 -10.39
C PHE A 212 31.97 2.61 -10.70
N THR A 213 32.06 3.24 -11.87
CA THR A 213 33.23 3.99 -12.32
C THR A 213 32.90 5.42 -12.64
N GLY A 214 33.94 6.26 -12.80
CA GLY A 214 33.76 7.64 -13.26
C GLY A 214 32.96 7.74 -14.56
N LEU A 215 33.07 6.76 -15.46
CA LEU A 215 32.32 6.73 -16.73
C LEU A 215 30.80 6.54 -16.49
N HIS A 216 30.38 5.74 -15.52
CA HIS A 216 28.96 5.66 -15.11
C HIS A 216 28.45 7.02 -14.61
N GLY A 217 29.22 7.71 -13.79
CA GLY A 217 28.85 9.02 -13.28
C GLY A 217 28.74 10.08 -14.38
N VAL A 218 29.69 10.11 -15.31
CA VAL A 218 29.67 11.03 -16.46
C VAL A 218 28.48 10.75 -17.38
N THR A 219 28.17 9.49 -17.61
CA THR A 219 26.98 9.11 -18.42
C THR A 219 25.68 9.48 -17.72
N TYR A 220 25.59 9.31 -16.40
CA TYR A 220 24.42 9.78 -15.63
C TYR A 220 24.22 11.30 -15.75
N MET A 221 25.30 12.06 -15.55
CA MET A 221 25.24 13.53 -15.58
C MET A 221 25.04 14.09 -16.98
N GLY A 222 25.50 13.38 -18.01
CA GLY A 222 25.34 13.82 -19.40
C GLY A 222 26.47 14.74 -19.91
N ILE A 223 27.70 14.62 -19.39
CA ILE A 223 28.80 15.56 -19.68
C ILE A 223 29.63 15.04 -20.86
N VAL A 224 29.26 15.46 -22.06
CA VAL A 224 29.83 14.96 -23.34
C VAL A 224 31.33 15.20 -23.43
N GLN A 225 31.84 16.40 -23.14
CA GLN A 225 33.24 16.76 -23.30
C GLN A 225 34.17 15.95 -22.37
N VAL A 226 33.76 15.78 -21.12
CA VAL A 226 34.50 14.94 -20.17
C VAL A 226 34.50 13.48 -20.62
N ALA A 227 33.38 12.98 -21.16
CA ALA A 227 33.32 11.64 -21.72
C ALA A 227 34.26 11.46 -22.89
N ILE A 228 34.35 12.43 -23.82
CA ILE A 228 35.32 12.40 -24.95
C ILE A 228 36.73 12.31 -24.41
N ALA A 229 37.15 13.17 -23.48
CA ALA A 229 38.47 13.15 -22.88
C ALA A 229 38.78 11.83 -22.17
N MET A 230 37.79 11.21 -21.50
CA MET A 230 37.93 9.89 -20.89
C MET A 230 38.13 8.78 -21.94
N LEU A 231 37.37 8.80 -23.04
CA LEU A 231 37.47 7.82 -24.11
C LEU A 231 38.82 7.91 -24.84
N ASP A 232 39.36 9.11 -25.06
CA ASP A 232 40.66 9.34 -25.69
C ASP A 232 41.82 8.76 -24.88
N MET A 233 41.67 8.66 -23.56
CA MET A 233 42.67 8.03 -22.70
C MET A 233 42.84 6.52 -22.89
N LYS A 234 41.85 5.82 -23.51
CA LYS A 234 41.86 4.38 -23.82
C LYS A 234 42.19 3.44 -22.66
N ARG A 235 41.90 3.85 -21.45
CA ARG A 235 42.21 3.07 -20.23
C ARG A 235 40.96 2.59 -19.48
N TRP A 236 39.77 2.98 -19.92
CA TRP A 236 38.52 2.65 -19.29
C TRP A 236 37.90 1.39 -19.86
N ASP A 237 37.41 0.50 -18.98
CA ASP A 237 36.56 -0.61 -19.41
C ASP A 237 35.17 -0.08 -19.71
N LEU A 238 34.82 0.03 -20.99
CA LEU A 238 33.58 0.61 -21.47
C LEU A 238 32.35 -0.29 -21.20
N ASN A 239 32.60 -1.58 -20.88
CA ASN A 239 31.59 -2.57 -20.53
C ASN A 239 31.56 -2.91 -19.03
N ARG A 240 32.28 -2.13 -18.21
CA ARG A 240 32.32 -2.34 -16.76
C ARG A 240 30.88 -2.33 -16.19
N ARG A 241 30.58 -3.31 -15.35
CA ARG A 241 29.29 -3.46 -14.69
C ARG A 241 29.35 -2.95 -13.26
N ASP A 242 28.36 -2.13 -12.86
CA ASP A 242 28.14 -1.74 -11.46
C ASP A 242 27.55 -2.91 -10.63
N SER A 243 27.24 -2.65 -9.37
CA SER A 243 26.65 -3.63 -8.44
C SER A 243 25.27 -4.16 -8.86
N LYS A 244 24.59 -3.50 -9.80
CA LYS A 244 23.32 -3.94 -10.39
C LYS A 244 23.52 -4.58 -11.76
N GLY A 245 24.77 -4.77 -12.19
CA GLY A 245 25.13 -5.27 -13.51
C GLY A 245 24.96 -4.24 -14.63
N GLN A 246 24.73 -2.96 -14.33
CA GLN A 246 24.51 -1.90 -15.32
C GLN A 246 25.84 -1.40 -15.89
N THR A 247 25.92 -1.31 -17.22
CA THR A 247 27.08 -0.73 -17.93
C THR A 247 26.90 0.78 -18.14
N PRO A 248 27.96 1.54 -18.48
CA PRO A 248 27.82 2.96 -18.84
C PRO A 248 26.79 3.20 -19.96
N LEU A 249 26.67 2.29 -20.94
CA LEU A 249 25.66 2.38 -21.99
C LEU A 249 24.23 2.18 -21.44
N ILE A 250 24.05 1.28 -20.47
CA ILE A 250 22.76 1.13 -19.78
C ILE A 250 22.41 2.41 -19.03
N TRP A 251 23.35 3.04 -18.33
CA TRP A 251 23.15 4.31 -17.65
C TRP A 251 22.75 5.43 -18.61
N ALA A 252 23.46 5.54 -19.75
CA ALA A 252 23.07 6.49 -20.79
C ALA A 252 21.65 6.25 -21.32
N ALA A 253 21.30 4.98 -21.53
CA ALA A 253 19.99 4.58 -22.05
C ALA A 253 18.87 4.83 -21.04
N LYS A 254 19.09 4.51 -19.76
CA LYS A 254 18.14 4.71 -18.65
C LYS A 254 17.80 6.18 -18.43
N HIS A 255 18.81 7.06 -18.57
CA HIS A 255 18.66 8.49 -18.30
C HIS A 255 18.52 9.36 -19.57
N GLY A 256 18.38 8.74 -20.75
CA GLY A 256 18.09 9.43 -22.01
C GLY A 256 19.21 10.30 -22.54
N LYS A 257 20.47 9.96 -22.22
CA LYS A 257 21.66 10.73 -22.65
C LYS A 257 22.06 10.33 -24.09
N SER A 258 21.30 10.81 -25.08
CA SER A 258 21.43 10.41 -26.49
C SER A 258 22.81 10.65 -27.08
N GLU A 259 23.43 11.80 -26.78
CA GLU A 259 24.78 12.13 -27.27
C GLU A 259 25.84 11.19 -26.72
N LEU A 260 25.75 10.87 -25.41
CA LEU A 260 26.68 9.91 -24.78
C LEU A 260 26.44 8.48 -25.25
N ALA A 261 25.17 8.08 -25.40
CA ALA A 261 24.84 6.79 -26.00
C ALA A 261 25.43 6.66 -27.40
N LYS A 262 25.37 7.72 -28.21
CA LYS A 262 25.99 7.77 -29.55
C LYS A 262 27.49 7.63 -29.48
N LEU A 263 28.16 8.42 -28.63
CA LEU A 263 29.61 8.37 -28.44
C LEU A 263 30.11 6.99 -27.99
N LEU A 264 29.41 6.37 -27.02
CA LEU A 264 29.73 5.02 -26.55
C LEU A 264 29.54 4.00 -27.67
N LEU A 265 28.45 4.08 -28.42
CA LEU A 265 28.17 3.18 -29.54
C LEU A 265 29.15 3.35 -30.70
N GLU A 266 29.81 4.49 -30.88
CA GLU A 266 30.88 4.69 -31.88
C GLU A 266 32.16 3.96 -31.53
N GLN A 267 32.36 3.58 -30.26
CA GLN A 267 33.54 2.78 -29.83
C GLN A 267 33.32 1.31 -30.23
N GLN A 268 34.39 0.70 -30.80
CA GLN A 268 34.33 -0.71 -31.26
C GLN A 268 34.21 -1.71 -30.13
N ASP A 269 34.76 -1.37 -28.96
CA ASP A 269 34.81 -2.25 -27.78
C ASP A 269 33.51 -2.24 -26.94
N VAL A 270 32.54 -1.37 -27.24
CA VAL A 270 31.27 -1.33 -26.54
C VAL A 270 30.30 -2.40 -27.03
N ASP A 271 29.86 -3.24 -26.12
CA ASP A 271 28.86 -4.27 -26.40
C ASP A 271 27.43 -3.77 -26.00
N PRO A 272 26.56 -3.43 -26.97
CA PRO A 272 25.22 -2.94 -26.72
C PRO A 272 24.22 -4.05 -26.30
N THR A 273 24.66 -5.32 -26.25
CA THR A 273 23.81 -6.47 -25.91
C THR A 273 23.88 -6.83 -24.42
N LEU A 274 24.86 -6.28 -23.69
CA LEU A 274 25.02 -6.57 -22.27
C LEU A 274 23.78 -6.10 -21.47
N SER A 275 23.25 -7.01 -20.67
CA SER A 275 22.09 -6.77 -19.79
C SER A 275 22.50 -6.66 -18.32
N ASP A 276 21.68 -5.99 -17.53
CA ASP A 276 21.84 -5.90 -16.08
C ASP A 276 21.45 -7.23 -15.38
N GLU A 277 21.46 -7.22 -14.02
CA GLU A 277 21.10 -8.40 -13.22
C GLU A 277 19.64 -8.86 -13.41
N GLN A 278 18.75 -8.02 -13.92
CA GLN A 278 17.36 -8.37 -14.24
C GLN A 278 17.20 -8.84 -15.69
N GLY A 279 18.28 -8.84 -16.47
CA GLY A 279 18.26 -9.16 -17.90
C GLY A 279 17.87 -7.96 -18.77
N LEU A 280 17.77 -6.76 -18.21
CA LEU A 280 17.39 -5.56 -18.96
C LEU A 280 18.56 -5.03 -19.78
N THR A 281 18.40 -5.03 -21.10
CA THR A 281 19.39 -4.48 -22.06
C THR A 281 19.30 -2.94 -22.11
N PRO A 282 20.33 -2.26 -22.68
CA PRO A 282 20.23 -0.81 -22.93
C PRO A 282 18.95 -0.43 -23.70
N LEU A 283 18.52 -1.26 -24.67
CA LEU A 283 17.29 -1.02 -25.42
C LEU A 283 16.05 -1.09 -24.52
N ILE A 284 15.93 -2.09 -23.65
CA ILE A 284 14.82 -2.21 -22.70
C ILE A 284 14.78 -0.99 -21.76
N HIS A 285 15.94 -0.58 -21.21
CA HIS A 285 16.01 0.59 -20.34
C HIS A 285 15.56 1.88 -21.07
N ALA A 286 16.03 2.11 -22.30
CA ALA A 286 15.61 3.27 -23.11
C ALA A 286 14.10 3.25 -23.40
N VAL A 287 13.55 2.08 -23.73
CA VAL A 287 12.11 1.89 -23.98
C VAL A 287 11.29 2.15 -22.71
N ARG A 288 11.67 1.55 -21.57
CA ARG A 288 10.96 1.75 -20.27
C ARG A 288 10.90 3.22 -19.87
N ALA A 289 12.00 3.93 -20.04
CA ALA A 289 12.09 5.36 -19.74
C ALA A 289 11.48 6.23 -20.85
N GLY A 290 11.17 5.66 -22.02
CA GLY A 290 10.57 6.31 -23.16
C GLY A 290 11.53 7.29 -23.86
N HIS A 291 12.80 6.99 -23.93
CA HIS A 291 13.83 7.82 -24.58
C HIS A 291 13.94 7.48 -26.06
N HIS A 292 13.06 8.09 -26.87
CA HIS A 292 12.90 7.87 -28.30
C HIS A 292 14.24 7.91 -29.09
N ASP A 293 15.08 8.93 -28.83
CA ASP A 293 16.31 9.15 -29.60
C ASP A 293 17.37 8.08 -29.30
N VAL A 294 17.45 7.64 -28.04
CA VAL A 294 18.33 6.52 -27.64
C VAL A 294 17.81 5.20 -28.23
N VAL A 295 16.49 4.96 -28.21
CA VAL A 295 15.89 3.79 -28.88
C VAL A 295 16.22 3.77 -30.35
N LYS A 296 16.12 4.91 -31.05
CA LYS A 296 16.46 5.04 -32.46
C LYS A 296 17.92 4.69 -32.71
N LEU A 297 18.86 5.27 -31.94
CA LEU A 297 20.31 5.03 -32.05
C LEU A 297 20.66 3.54 -31.87
N LEU A 298 20.05 2.88 -30.86
CA LEU A 298 20.26 1.44 -30.62
C LEU A 298 19.72 0.58 -31.76
N LEU A 299 18.54 0.91 -32.29
CA LEU A 299 17.91 0.16 -33.40
C LEU A 299 18.62 0.35 -34.74
N GLU A 300 19.40 1.40 -34.96
CA GLU A 300 20.25 1.60 -36.11
C GLU A 300 21.39 0.56 -36.18
N ARG A 301 21.73 -0.07 -35.06
CA ARG A 301 22.74 -1.14 -35.01
C ARG A 301 22.13 -2.48 -35.49
N ARG A 302 22.56 -2.96 -36.65
CA ARG A 302 22.04 -4.19 -37.28
C ARG A 302 22.36 -5.47 -36.51
N ASN A 303 23.43 -5.48 -35.72
CA ASN A 303 23.84 -6.60 -34.87
C ASN A 303 23.08 -6.70 -33.55
N LEU A 304 22.24 -5.73 -33.22
CA LEU A 304 21.42 -5.76 -32.01
C LEU A 304 20.12 -6.54 -32.28
N ASN A 305 19.86 -7.58 -31.47
CA ASN A 305 18.57 -8.27 -31.48
C ASN A 305 17.51 -7.41 -30.78
N PRO A 306 16.49 -6.90 -31.51
CA PRO A 306 15.46 -6.02 -30.92
C PRO A 306 14.46 -6.76 -30.04
N ASP A 307 14.44 -8.10 -30.05
CA ASP A 307 13.55 -8.96 -29.30
C ASP A 307 14.22 -9.62 -28.10
N TRP A 308 15.45 -9.20 -27.72
CA TRP A 308 16.15 -9.79 -26.59
C TRP A 308 15.32 -9.58 -25.31
N PRO A 309 14.86 -10.65 -24.66
CA PRO A 309 13.96 -10.54 -23.51
C PRO A 309 14.74 -10.33 -22.21
N ASP A 310 14.06 -9.79 -21.20
CA ASP A 310 14.54 -9.82 -19.83
C ASP A 310 14.42 -11.22 -19.19
N LYS A 311 14.76 -11.36 -17.90
CA LYS A 311 14.64 -12.63 -17.17
C LYS A 311 13.19 -13.15 -17.03
N CYS A 312 12.17 -12.28 -17.20
CA CYS A 312 10.76 -12.65 -17.18
C CYS A 312 10.21 -12.91 -18.61
N GLY A 313 11.07 -12.93 -19.63
CA GLY A 313 10.67 -13.14 -21.02
C GLY A 313 10.09 -11.91 -21.71
N ARG A 314 10.06 -10.72 -21.08
CA ARG A 314 9.52 -9.50 -21.65
C ARG A 314 10.47 -8.87 -22.65
N THR A 315 9.98 -8.64 -23.86
CA THR A 315 10.71 -7.97 -24.93
C THR A 315 10.62 -6.44 -24.83
N PRO A 316 11.52 -5.68 -25.49
CA PRO A 316 11.37 -4.23 -25.62
C PRO A 316 9.98 -3.79 -26.10
N LEU A 317 9.38 -4.51 -27.05
CA LEU A 317 8.05 -4.22 -27.55
C LEU A 317 6.96 -4.40 -26.47
N SER A 318 7.06 -5.44 -25.63
CA SER A 318 6.15 -5.65 -24.49
C SER A 318 6.24 -4.50 -23.47
N TYR A 319 7.44 -3.96 -23.22
CA TYR A 319 7.64 -2.80 -22.37
C TYR A 319 7.07 -1.50 -22.97
N ALA A 320 7.23 -1.32 -24.28
CA ALA A 320 6.62 -0.20 -24.99
C ALA A 320 5.09 -0.28 -25.03
N ALA A 321 4.55 -1.49 -25.06
CA ALA A 321 3.11 -1.74 -25.10
C ALA A 321 2.41 -1.45 -23.77
N GLY A 322 3.04 -1.74 -22.62
CA GLY A 322 2.43 -1.43 -21.33
C GLY A 322 3.30 -1.70 -20.11
N PRO A 323 3.03 -1.06 -18.96
CA PRO A 323 3.66 -1.42 -17.70
C PRO A 323 3.24 -2.83 -17.30
N GLY A 324 4.19 -3.62 -16.77
CA GLY A 324 3.88 -4.96 -16.25
C GLY A 324 3.07 -4.88 -14.94
N HIS A 325 2.28 -5.92 -14.64
CA HIS A 325 1.51 -6.04 -13.41
C HIS A 325 2.34 -6.04 -12.10
N GLY A 326 3.67 -5.96 -12.16
CA GLY A 326 4.55 -5.82 -10.99
C GLY A 326 4.77 -4.38 -10.50
N ALA A 327 4.44 -3.37 -11.29
CA ALA A 327 4.31 -2.03 -10.75
C ALA A 327 2.97 -2.01 -10.03
N ARG A 328 2.98 -2.03 -8.68
CA ARG A 328 1.77 -1.82 -7.87
C ARG A 328 1.05 -0.61 -8.45
N MET A 329 -0.04 -0.85 -9.20
CA MET A 329 -1.01 0.18 -9.50
C MET A 329 -1.73 0.52 -8.20
N THR A 330 -1.04 1.23 -7.30
CA THR A 330 -1.62 1.80 -6.09
C THR A 330 -2.47 3.03 -6.38
N THR A 331 -2.64 3.37 -7.66
CA THR A 331 -3.52 4.46 -8.07
C THR A 331 -4.40 4.00 -9.24
N ARG A 332 -5.54 3.42 -8.90
CA ARG A 332 -6.74 3.46 -9.75
C ARG A 332 -6.91 4.91 -10.18
N LEU A 333 -6.77 5.25 -11.49
CA LEU A 333 -7.12 6.57 -12.02
C LEU A 333 -6.02 7.67 -12.01
N VAL A 334 -4.81 7.40 -12.52
CA VAL A 334 -4.14 8.50 -13.23
C VAL A 334 -4.28 8.20 -14.73
N PRO A 335 -5.11 8.95 -15.48
CA PRO A 335 -5.12 8.83 -16.92
C PRO A 335 -3.69 9.10 -17.40
N VAL A 336 -3.11 8.15 -18.13
CA VAL A 336 -1.82 8.33 -18.78
C VAL A 336 -1.96 9.61 -19.59
N SER A 337 -1.14 10.62 -19.31
CA SER A 337 -1.26 11.88 -20.03
C SER A 337 -1.14 11.61 -21.53
N GLN A 338 -1.95 12.25 -22.35
CA GLN A 338 -1.98 12.03 -23.79
C GLN A 338 -0.58 12.19 -24.43
N ALA A 339 0.28 13.04 -23.84
CA ALA A 339 1.68 13.18 -24.21
C ALA A 339 2.52 11.91 -23.93
N ALA A 340 2.26 11.22 -22.81
CA ALA A 340 2.95 9.98 -22.49
C ALA A 340 2.51 8.84 -23.42
N GLU A 341 1.23 8.80 -23.81
CA GLU A 341 0.73 7.82 -24.78
C GLU A 341 1.42 7.98 -26.14
N HIS A 342 1.49 9.18 -26.67
CA HIS A 342 2.17 9.47 -27.94
C HIS A 342 3.67 9.12 -27.93
N LYS A 343 4.33 9.31 -26.81
CA LYS A 343 5.74 8.95 -26.61
C LYS A 343 5.97 7.45 -26.87
N TYR A 344 5.18 6.61 -26.23
CA TYR A 344 5.30 5.15 -26.40
C TYR A 344 4.80 4.66 -27.75
N GLU A 345 3.77 5.30 -28.31
CA GLU A 345 3.30 5.01 -29.67
C GLU A 345 4.42 5.20 -30.71
N ASN A 346 5.20 6.29 -30.58
CA ASN A 346 6.34 6.53 -31.48
C ASN A 346 7.45 5.50 -31.30
N ILE A 347 7.73 5.06 -30.06
CA ILE A 347 8.70 3.97 -29.82
C ILE A 347 8.21 2.65 -30.43
N VAL A 348 6.93 2.32 -30.27
CA VAL A 348 6.34 1.13 -30.92
C VAL A 348 6.47 1.22 -32.44
N LYS A 349 6.21 2.39 -33.04
CA LYS A 349 6.42 2.60 -34.50
C LYS A 349 7.87 2.32 -34.89
N LEU A 350 8.85 2.84 -34.14
CA LEU A 350 10.28 2.58 -34.42
C LEU A 350 10.63 1.10 -34.34
N LEU A 351 10.19 0.41 -33.27
CA LEU A 351 10.41 -1.03 -33.13
C LEU A 351 9.80 -1.81 -34.29
N LEU A 352 8.54 -1.50 -34.64
CA LEU A 352 7.84 -2.19 -35.72
C LEU A 352 8.35 -1.84 -37.13
N GLN A 353 9.09 -0.75 -37.31
CA GLN A 353 9.75 -0.43 -38.60
C GLN A 353 10.89 -1.42 -38.91
N ARG A 354 11.49 -2.03 -37.90
CA ARG A 354 12.41 -3.15 -38.12
C ARG A 354 11.63 -4.41 -38.50
N GLY A 355 11.99 -5.02 -39.59
CA GLY A 355 11.29 -6.20 -40.11
C GLY A 355 11.54 -7.49 -39.31
N ASP A 356 12.55 -7.49 -38.45
CA ASP A 356 12.99 -8.62 -37.63
C ASP A 356 12.35 -8.65 -36.22
N VAL A 357 11.47 -7.70 -35.89
CA VAL A 357 10.77 -7.65 -34.57
C VAL A 357 9.59 -8.62 -34.56
N ASN A 358 9.58 -9.54 -33.60
CA ASN A 358 8.45 -10.42 -33.35
C ASN A 358 7.36 -9.69 -32.55
N SER A 359 6.30 -9.29 -33.25
CA SER A 359 5.20 -8.52 -32.68
C SER A 359 4.30 -9.31 -31.72
N ASP A 360 4.48 -10.65 -31.65
CA ASP A 360 3.62 -11.56 -30.86
C ASP A 360 4.43 -12.41 -29.87
N SER A 361 5.64 -11.96 -29.50
CA SER A 361 6.52 -12.66 -28.57
C SER A 361 5.94 -12.67 -27.15
N PRO A 362 5.62 -13.87 -26.58
CA PRO A 362 5.06 -13.98 -25.24
C PRO A 362 6.16 -13.89 -24.18
N ASP A 363 5.81 -13.37 -22.99
CA ASP A 363 6.63 -13.43 -21.78
C ASP A 363 6.48 -14.80 -21.07
N GLU A 364 7.11 -14.93 -19.87
CA GLU A 364 7.00 -16.14 -19.04
C GLU A 364 5.57 -16.44 -18.59
N HIS A 365 4.65 -15.45 -18.58
CA HIS A 365 3.22 -15.63 -18.29
C HIS A 365 2.39 -15.83 -19.55
N SER A 366 3.01 -16.04 -20.70
CA SER A 366 2.37 -16.13 -22.04
C SER A 366 1.65 -14.84 -22.47
N ARG A 367 1.95 -13.69 -21.86
CA ARG A 367 1.39 -12.40 -22.25
C ARG A 367 2.13 -11.84 -23.46
N THR A 368 1.38 -11.46 -24.48
CA THR A 368 1.92 -10.84 -25.69
C THR A 368 1.98 -9.30 -25.53
N PRO A 369 2.71 -8.60 -26.40
CA PRO A 369 2.66 -7.13 -26.45
C PRO A 369 1.22 -6.59 -26.59
N LEU A 370 0.36 -7.30 -27.34
CA LEU A 370 -1.05 -6.91 -27.48
C LEU A 370 -1.83 -7.03 -26.15
N SER A 371 -1.58 -8.07 -25.34
CA SER A 371 -2.17 -8.22 -24.01
C SER A 371 -1.79 -7.05 -23.09
N TYR A 372 -0.52 -6.64 -23.12
CA TYR A 372 -0.04 -5.48 -22.38
C TYR A 372 -0.65 -4.15 -22.83
N ALA A 373 -0.77 -3.94 -24.14
CA ALA A 373 -1.37 -2.74 -24.71
C ALA A 373 -2.86 -2.64 -24.38
N ALA A 374 -3.58 -3.77 -24.48
CA ALA A 374 -5.00 -3.89 -24.19
C ALA A 374 -5.31 -3.63 -22.72
N GLY A 375 -4.58 -4.29 -21.81
CA GLY A 375 -4.71 -4.12 -20.35
C GLY A 375 -4.26 -2.75 -19.83
N SER A 376 -3.45 -2.01 -20.60
CA SER A 376 -3.02 -0.64 -20.29
C SER A 376 -3.87 0.43 -20.97
N GLY A 377 -4.83 0.06 -21.81
CA GLY A 377 -5.71 0.97 -22.54
C GLY A 377 -5.03 1.83 -23.59
N ARG A 378 -3.83 1.48 -24.05
CA ARG A 378 -3.05 2.24 -25.04
C ARG A 378 -3.60 2.05 -26.44
N GLN A 379 -4.66 2.80 -26.80
CA GLN A 379 -5.40 2.62 -28.06
C GLN A 379 -4.51 2.75 -29.29
N GLY A 380 -3.60 3.73 -29.32
CA GLY A 380 -2.66 3.94 -30.41
C GLY A 380 -1.76 2.74 -30.64
N VAL A 381 -1.25 2.13 -29.55
CA VAL A 381 -0.41 0.93 -29.59
C VAL A 381 -1.22 -0.30 -30.01
N VAL A 382 -2.43 -0.49 -29.43
CA VAL A 382 -3.36 -1.56 -29.85
C VAL A 382 -3.62 -1.49 -31.36
N LYS A 383 -3.90 -0.30 -31.91
CA LYS A 383 -4.13 -0.08 -33.34
C LYS A 383 -2.90 -0.44 -34.19
N LEU A 384 -1.69 -0.06 -33.74
CA LEU A 384 -0.44 -0.38 -34.44
C LEU A 384 -0.16 -1.88 -34.48
N LEU A 385 -0.34 -2.59 -33.35
CA LEU A 385 -0.15 -4.03 -33.26
C LEU A 385 -1.19 -4.79 -34.08
N LEU A 386 -2.48 -4.42 -33.96
CA LEU A 386 -3.54 -5.00 -34.79
C LEU A 386 -3.37 -4.74 -36.30
N GLY A 387 -2.64 -3.71 -36.68
CA GLY A 387 -2.26 -3.45 -38.07
C GLY A 387 -1.31 -4.50 -38.66
N ARG A 388 -0.68 -5.34 -37.83
CA ARG A 388 0.19 -6.44 -38.26
C ARG A 388 -0.62 -7.72 -38.43
N TRP A 389 -0.47 -8.37 -39.59
CA TRP A 389 -1.16 -9.65 -39.88
C TRP A 389 -0.63 -10.82 -39.01
N SER A 390 0.64 -10.74 -38.56
CA SER A 390 1.29 -11.77 -37.74
C SER A 390 0.82 -11.78 -36.29
N VAL A 391 0.11 -10.75 -35.80
CA VAL A 391 -0.34 -10.65 -34.41
C VAL A 391 -1.61 -11.47 -34.21
N ASN A 392 -1.54 -12.43 -33.28
CA ASN A 392 -2.69 -13.18 -32.83
C ASN A 392 -3.48 -12.39 -31.80
N SER A 393 -4.66 -11.92 -32.18
CA SER A 393 -5.53 -11.11 -31.31
C SER A 393 -6.21 -11.89 -30.19
N ASP A 394 -6.17 -13.25 -30.24
CA ASP A 394 -6.76 -14.15 -29.24
C ASP A 394 -5.72 -14.94 -28.44
N SER A 395 -4.44 -14.53 -28.49
CA SER A 395 -3.40 -15.15 -27.67
C SER A 395 -3.75 -15.07 -26.19
N SER A 396 -3.99 -16.21 -25.55
CA SER A 396 -4.27 -16.29 -24.12
C SER A 396 -3.00 -16.37 -23.29
N ASP A 397 -3.01 -15.72 -22.15
CA ASP A 397 -1.95 -15.83 -21.13
C ASP A 397 -2.05 -17.15 -20.34
N LYS A 398 -1.14 -17.37 -19.38
CA LYS A 398 -1.17 -18.56 -18.51
C LYS A 398 -2.45 -18.72 -17.71
N ASP A 399 -3.22 -17.67 -17.48
CA ASP A 399 -4.51 -17.72 -16.80
C ASP A 399 -5.67 -17.92 -17.77
N GLY A 400 -5.40 -18.03 -19.07
CA GLY A 400 -6.39 -18.17 -20.12
C GLY A 400 -7.00 -16.84 -20.57
N ARG A 401 -6.54 -15.71 -20.07
CA ARG A 401 -7.05 -14.37 -20.39
C ARG A 401 -6.55 -13.91 -21.75
N THR A 402 -7.46 -13.49 -22.61
CA THR A 402 -7.14 -12.88 -23.90
C THR A 402 -6.86 -11.38 -23.78
N PRO A 403 -6.28 -10.71 -24.79
CA PRO A 403 -6.19 -9.27 -24.82
C PRO A 403 -7.53 -8.57 -24.60
N LEU A 404 -8.65 -9.16 -25.09
CA LEU A 404 -9.99 -8.64 -24.87
C LEU A 404 -10.41 -8.74 -23.39
N SER A 405 -10.11 -9.86 -22.72
CA SER A 405 -10.36 -10.02 -21.27
C SER A 405 -9.60 -8.98 -20.45
N HIS A 406 -8.32 -8.73 -20.77
CA HIS A 406 -7.52 -7.70 -20.11
C HIS A 406 -8.08 -6.29 -20.33
N ALA A 407 -8.51 -5.96 -21.54
CA ALA A 407 -9.13 -4.65 -21.82
C ALA A 407 -10.46 -4.48 -21.10
N ALA A 408 -11.25 -5.54 -20.97
CA ALA A 408 -12.55 -5.56 -20.31
C ALA A 408 -12.42 -5.40 -18.79
N GLU A 409 -11.48 -6.11 -18.16
CA GLU A 409 -11.15 -6.04 -16.73
C GLU A 409 -10.84 -4.59 -16.28
N TRP A 410 -10.10 -3.84 -17.10
CA TRP A 410 -9.68 -2.47 -16.79
C TRP A 410 -10.56 -1.39 -17.43
N SER A 411 -11.73 -1.73 -17.96
CA SER A 411 -12.70 -0.79 -18.52
C SER A 411 -12.18 0.04 -19.71
N HIS A 412 -11.25 -0.49 -20.50
CA HIS A 412 -10.64 0.20 -21.62
C HIS A 412 -11.49 0.11 -22.89
N GLU A 413 -12.57 0.88 -22.94
CA GLU A 413 -13.58 0.88 -24.02
C GLU A 413 -12.97 1.03 -25.43
N GLY A 414 -12.00 1.95 -25.60
CA GLY A 414 -11.35 2.16 -26.88
C GLY A 414 -10.54 0.98 -27.37
N ALA A 415 -9.83 0.26 -26.45
CA ALA A 415 -9.11 -0.97 -26.77
C ALA A 415 -10.08 -2.10 -27.12
N VAL A 416 -11.14 -2.27 -26.33
CA VAL A 416 -12.23 -3.24 -26.62
C VAL A 416 -12.83 -3.00 -28.00
N LYS A 417 -13.16 -1.75 -28.35
CA LYS A 417 -13.71 -1.39 -29.66
C LYS A 417 -12.77 -1.75 -30.82
N LEU A 418 -11.47 -1.50 -30.65
CA LEU A 418 -10.47 -1.85 -31.66
C LEU A 418 -10.30 -3.35 -31.82
N LEU A 419 -10.28 -4.12 -30.73
CA LEU A 419 -10.18 -5.57 -30.74
C LEU A 419 -11.41 -6.20 -31.39
N LEU A 420 -12.62 -5.83 -30.98
CA LEU A 420 -13.88 -6.30 -31.55
C LEU A 420 -14.07 -5.90 -33.02
N GLY A 421 -13.45 -4.81 -33.44
CA GLY A 421 -13.44 -4.39 -34.85
C GLY A 421 -12.68 -5.32 -35.78
N ARG A 422 -11.83 -6.20 -35.23
CA ARG A 422 -11.18 -7.28 -35.97
C ARG A 422 -12.09 -8.50 -35.93
N GLY A 423 -12.68 -8.87 -37.08
CA GLY A 423 -13.76 -9.85 -37.19
C GLY A 423 -13.43 -11.31 -36.76
N ASN A 424 -12.16 -11.58 -36.41
CA ASN A 424 -11.67 -12.91 -35.98
C ASN A 424 -11.41 -13.01 -34.46
N VAL A 425 -11.76 -11.98 -33.66
CA VAL A 425 -11.59 -12.02 -32.21
C VAL A 425 -12.75 -12.77 -31.57
N SER A 426 -12.44 -13.76 -30.74
CA SER A 426 -13.43 -14.49 -29.96
C SER A 426 -13.91 -13.59 -28.79
N SER A 427 -15.16 -13.16 -28.88
CA SER A 427 -15.76 -12.24 -27.92
C SER A 427 -16.13 -12.89 -26.59
N ASP A 428 -16.20 -14.23 -26.55
CA ASP A 428 -16.72 -14.99 -25.41
C ASP A 428 -15.71 -16.04 -24.90
N SER A 429 -14.41 -15.85 -25.17
CA SER A 429 -13.35 -16.73 -24.67
C SER A 429 -13.25 -16.69 -23.16
N ALA A 430 -13.48 -17.84 -22.52
CA ALA A 430 -13.38 -18.00 -21.07
C ALA A 430 -11.91 -18.17 -20.63
N ASP A 431 -11.55 -17.56 -19.51
CA ASP A 431 -10.30 -17.82 -18.80
C ASP A 431 -10.31 -19.17 -18.06
N LYS A 432 -9.25 -19.56 -17.38
CA LYS A 432 -9.16 -20.83 -16.62
C LYS A 432 -10.19 -20.98 -15.52
N ASN A 433 -10.73 -19.87 -15.00
CA ASN A 433 -11.79 -19.88 -14.02
C ASN A 433 -13.18 -19.91 -14.66
N GLY A 434 -13.25 -19.94 -15.99
CA GLY A 434 -14.50 -19.88 -16.76
C GLY A 434 -15.05 -18.46 -16.96
N ARG A 435 -14.32 -17.41 -16.57
CA ARG A 435 -14.77 -16.03 -16.69
C ARG A 435 -14.57 -15.52 -18.12
N THR A 436 -15.63 -14.98 -18.70
CA THR A 436 -15.60 -14.36 -20.04
C THR A 436 -15.20 -12.87 -19.96
N PRO A 437 -14.84 -12.23 -21.09
CA PRO A 437 -14.67 -10.79 -21.14
C PRO A 437 -15.87 -10.00 -20.61
N LEU A 438 -17.08 -10.52 -20.81
CA LEU A 438 -18.30 -9.90 -20.26
C LEU A 438 -18.37 -10.01 -18.74
N SER A 439 -17.95 -11.12 -18.14
CA SER A 439 -17.84 -11.29 -16.68
C SER A 439 -16.89 -10.27 -16.07
N HIS A 440 -15.71 -10.07 -16.68
CA HIS A 440 -14.73 -9.07 -16.26
C HIS A 440 -15.26 -7.64 -16.39
N ALA A 441 -15.94 -7.31 -17.50
CA ALA A 441 -16.55 -6.01 -17.72
C ALA A 441 -17.70 -5.71 -16.73
N ALA A 442 -18.50 -6.73 -16.39
CA ALA A 442 -19.58 -6.62 -15.44
C ALA A 442 -19.07 -6.36 -14.01
N GLU A 443 -18.02 -7.07 -13.58
CA GLU A 443 -17.37 -6.86 -12.29
C GLU A 443 -16.72 -5.48 -12.16
N SER A 444 -16.09 -4.99 -13.23
CA SER A 444 -15.51 -3.63 -13.26
C SER A 444 -16.56 -2.53 -13.36
N GLY A 445 -17.83 -2.84 -13.60
CA GLY A 445 -18.92 -1.88 -13.72
C GLY A 445 -18.86 -1.00 -14.98
N SER A 446 -18.19 -1.45 -16.04
CA SER A 446 -17.97 -0.67 -17.24
C SER A 446 -19.15 -0.72 -18.20
N VAL A 447 -20.04 0.26 -18.13
CA VAL A 447 -21.23 0.39 -18.99
C VAL A 447 -20.88 0.34 -20.48
N GLY A 448 -19.83 1.09 -20.88
CA GLY A 448 -19.41 1.19 -22.29
C GLY A 448 -18.91 -0.15 -22.84
N VAL A 449 -18.06 -0.85 -22.06
CA VAL A 449 -17.53 -2.17 -22.47
C VAL A 449 -18.62 -3.23 -22.50
N VAL A 450 -19.47 -3.29 -21.47
CA VAL A 450 -20.62 -4.21 -21.41
C VAL A 450 -21.52 -4.00 -22.63
N ARG A 451 -21.82 -2.74 -22.99
CA ARG A 451 -22.64 -2.41 -24.16
C ARG A 451 -21.99 -2.89 -25.47
N LEU A 452 -20.68 -2.67 -25.63
CA LEU A 452 -19.94 -3.11 -26.82
C LEU A 452 -19.94 -4.64 -26.97
N LEU A 453 -19.73 -5.37 -25.88
CA LEU A 453 -19.75 -6.84 -25.88
C LEU A 453 -21.16 -7.36 -26.19
N LEU A 454 -22.21 -6.83 -25.54
CA LEU A 454 -23.60 -7.23 -25.78
C LEU A 454 -24.14 -6.88 -27.17
N GLN A 455 -23.53 -5.95 -27.90
CA GLN A 455 -23.85 -5.69 -29.32
C GLN A 455 -23.42 -6.83 -30.24
N ARG A 456 -22.52 -7.68 -29.78
CA ARG A 456 -22.10 -8.87 -30.54
C ARG A 456 -23.11 -10.00 -30.36
N GLY A 457 -23.43 -10.67 -31.46
CA GLY A 457 -24.36 -11.82 -31.45
C GLY A 457 -23.76 -13.14 -30.97
N ASP A 458 -22.42 -13.17 -30.80
CA ASP A 458 -21.63 -14.35 -30.37
C ASP A 458 -21.32 -14.36 -28.87
N VAL A 459 -21.73 -13.34 -28.11
CA VAL A 459 -21.52 -13.25 -26.66
C VAL A 459 -22.74 -13.82 -25.93
N ASN A 460 -22.49 -14.78 -25.03
CA ASN A 460 -23.52 -15.33 -24.16
C ASN A 460 -23.60 -14.52 -22.84
N PRO A 461 -24.68 -13.74 -22.62
CA PRO A 461 -24.80 -12.93 -21.40
C PRO A 461 -25.01 -13.75 -20.12
N ASN A 462 -25.29 -15.07 -20.26
CA ASN A 462 -25.58 -15.98 -19.14
C ASN A 462 -24.45 -17.00 -18.89
N SER A 463 -23.28 -16.84 -19.52
CA SER A 463 -22.15 -17.76 -19.32
C SER A 463 -21.72 -17.81 -17.86
N PRO A 464 -21.92 -18.93 -17.13
CA PRO A 464 -21.43 -19.07 -15.77
C PRO A 464 -19.93 -19.36 -15.79
N ASP A 465 -19.23 -18.94 -14.76
CA ASP A 465 -17.84 -19.35 -14.52
C ASP A 465 -17.75 -20.72 -13.81
N GLY A 466 -16.54 -21.13 -13.40
CA GLY A 466 -16.31 -22.38 -12.68
C GLY A 466 -16.99 -22.48 -11.30
N TYR A 467 -17.50 -21.37 -10.78
CA TYR A 467 -18.25 -21.26 -9.52
C TYR A 467 -19.75 -21.01 -9.75
N ASN A 468 -20.23 -21.16 -10.97
CA ASN A 468 -21.60 -20.83 -11.40
C ASN A 468 -21.99 -19.34 -11.27
N ILE A 469 -21.01 -18.45 -11.19
CA ILE A 469 -21.24 -17.00 -11.13
C ILE A 469 -21.38 -16.47 -12.56
N THR A 470 -22.53 -15.86 -12.86
CA THR A 470 -22.83 -15.27 -14.19
C THR A 470 -22.37 -13.80 -14.25
N PRO A 471 -22.25 -13.21 -15.46
CA PRO A 471 -21.99 -11.78 -15.60
C PRO A 471 -22.95 -10.89 -14.83
N LEU A 472 -24.24 -11.28 -14.72
CA LEU A 472 -25.23 -10.55 -13.91
C LEU A 472 -24.83 -10.54 -12.42
N LEU A 473 -24.43 -11.67 -11.85
CA LEU A 473 -23.98 -11.75 -10.46
C LEU A 473 -22.69 -10.92 -10.22
N TYR A 474 -21.76 -10.91 -11.18
CA TYR A 474 -20.59 -10.03 -11.11
C TYR A 474 -20.96 -8.54 -11.12
N SER A 475 -21.99 -8.15 -11.90
CA SER A 475 -22.44 -6.77 -11.96
C SER A 475 -23.05 -6.26 -10.65
N LEU A 476 -23.61 -7.15 -9.83
CA LEU A 476 -24.13 -6.78 -8.51
C LEU A 476 -23.00 -6.35 -7.57
N ARG A 477 -21.83 -6.98 -7.65
CA ARG A 477 -20.64 -6.59 -6.86
C ARG A 477 -20.11 -5.20 -7.24
N SER A 478 -20.26 -4.79 -8.50
CA SER A 478 -19.86 -3.44 -8.94
C SER A 478 -20.81 -2.34 -8.47
N GLY A 479 -22.04 -2.71 -8.12
CA GLY A 479 -23.08 -1.79 -7.73
C GLY A 479 -23.57 -0.86 -8.84
N ASN A 480 -23.19 -1.11 -10.09
CA ASN A 480 -23.55 -0.24 -11.20
C ASN A 480 -24.92 -0.62 -11.78
N GLU A 481 -25.94 0.19 -11.49
CA GLU A 481 -27.32 -0.03 -11.92
C GLU A 481 -27.49 -0.11 -13.44
N ASP A 482 -26.74 0.70 -14.21
CA ASP A 482 -26.83 0.70 -15.66
C ASP A 482 -26.27 -0.60 -16.28
N VAL A 483 -25.22 -1.18 -15.69
CA VAL A 483 -24.71 -2.50 -16.12
C VAL A 483 -25.72 -3.59 -15.84
N VAL A 484 -26.34 -3.58 -14.66
CA VAL A 484 -27.41 -4.53 -14.30
C VAL A 484 -28.59 -4.41 -15.25
N LYS A 485 -29.03 -3.19 -15.58
CA LYS A 485 -30.09 -2.93 -16.56
C LYS A 485 -29.77 -3.52 -17.94
N LEU A 486 -28.57 -3.25 -18.45
CA LEU A 486 -28.13 -3.74 -19.76
C LEU A 486 -28.08 -5.27 -19.83
N LEU A 487 -27.63 -5.92 -18.75
CA LEU A 487 -27.62 -7.37 -18.67
C LEU A 487 -29.04 -7.94 -18.59
N LEU A 488 -29.91 -7.40 -17.75
CA LEU A 488 -31.31 -7.83 -17.61
C LEU A 488 -32.13 -7.64 -18.90
N GLU A 489 -31.81 -6.63 -19.72
CA GLU A 489 -32.46 -6.45 -21.03
C GLU A 489 -32.09 -7.56 -22.02
N ARG A 490 -30.94 -8.20 -21.88
CA ARG A 490 -30.45 -9.27 -22.76
C ARG A 490 -30.66 -10.67 -22.21
N VAL A 491 -30.83 -10.80 -20.89
CA VAL A 491 -31.12 -12.06 -20.21
C VAL A 491 -32.64 -12.30 -20.30
N ASN A 492 -33.08 -12.94 -21.37
CA ASN A 492 -34.54 -13.26 -21.57
C ASN A 492 -35.06 -14.39 -20.67
N ALA A 493 -34.15 -15.20 -20.11
CA ALA A 493 -34.37 -16.19 -19.04
C ALA A 493 -33.01 -16.43 -18.41
N GLY A 494 -32.93 -16.42 -17.07
CA GLY A 494 -31.71 -16.85 -16.37
C GLY A 494 -31.25 -18.24 -16.79
N PRO A 495 -30.04 -18.64 -16.49
CA PRO A 495 -29.63 -20.02 -16.66
C PRO A 495 -30.69 -20.89 -15.98
N ASN A 496 -31.08 -21.99 -16.61
CA ASN A 496 -32.15 -22.89 -16.14
C ASN A 496 -31.71 -23.64 -14.86
N ILE A 497 -31.35 -22.86 -13.84
CA ILE A 497 -30.87 -23.30 -12.52
C ILE A 497 -32.04 -23.05 -11.55
N PRO A 498 -32.58 -24.08 -10.91
CA PRO A 498 -33.61 -23.87 -9.88
C PRO A 498 -33.13 -22.94 -8.77
N GLY A 499 -33.93 -21.94 -8.43
CA GLY A 499 -33.58 -20.95 -7.38
C GLY A 499 -32.58 -19.87 -7.81
N TYR A 500 -32.18 -19.78 -9.09
CA TYR A 500 -31.28 -18.75 -9.60
C TYR A 500 -31.75 -17.33 -9.29
N ASP A 501 -33.05 -17.09 -9.43
CA ASP A 501 -33.64 -15.77 -9.20
C ASP A 501 -33.53 -15.34 -7.73
N VAL A 502 -33.76 -16.26 -6.79
CA VAL A 502 -33.56 -16.00 -5.34
C VAL A 502 -32.07 -15.78 -5.06
N MET A 503 -31.18 -16.57 -5.66
CA MET A 503 -29.74 -16.41 -5.53
C MET A 503 -29.26 -15.03 -6.02
N VAL A 504 -29.81 -14.52 -7.11
CA VAL A 504 -29.50 -13.17 -7.62
C VAL A 504 -29.93 -12.11 -6.60
N LEU A 505 -31.13 -12.24 -6.02
CA LEU A 505 -31.62 -11.31 -4.98
C LEU A 505 -30.77 -11.39 -3.70
N LEU A 506 -30.38 -12.58 -3.26
CA LEU A 506 -29.49 -12.77 -2.10
C LEU A 506 -28.11 -12.12 -2.31
N HIS A 507 -27.58 -12.18 -3.53
CA HIS A 507 -26.33 -11.52 -3.86
C HIS A 507 -26.47 -9.99 -3.97
N ALA A 508 -27.67 -9.49 -4.35
CA ALA A 508 -27.92 -8.07 -4.49
C ALA A 508 -28.20 -7.38 -3.14
N ALA A 509 -28.87 -8.07 -2.22
CA ALA A 509 -29.33 -7.52 -0.97
C ALA A 509 -28.23 -6.86 -0.11
N PRO A 510 -27.02 -7.47 0.06
CA PRO A 510 -25.97 -6.88 0.90
C PRO A 510 -25.38 -5.57 0.36
N PHE A 511 -25.59 -5.25 -0.91
CA PHE A 511 -25.02 -4.03 -1.52
C PHE A 511 -25.90 -2.79 -1.33
N GLY A 512 -27.13 -2.94 -0.81
CA GLY A 512 -27.99 -1.82 -0.46
C GLY A 512 -28.49 -0.98 -1.62
N ILE A 513 -28.36 -1.46 -2.87
CA ILE A 513 -28.75 -0.68 -4.05
C ILE A 513 -30.23 -0.91 -4.34
N GLU A 514 -31.06 -0.05 -3.76
CA GLU A 514 -32.52 -0.13 -3.85
C GLU A 514 -33.05 -0.16 -5.30
N GLY A 515 -32.43 0.66 -6.20
CA GLY A 515 -32.80 0.70 -7.61
C GLY A 515 -32.59 -0.63 -8.32
N VAL A 516 -31.44 -1.30 -8.04
CA VAL A 516 -31.12 -2.64 -8.56
C VAL A 516 -32.13 -3.68 -8.04
N MET A 517 -32.42 -3.64 -6.73
CA MET A 517 -33.35 -4.58 -6.13
C MET A 517 -34.79 -4.43 -6.72
N LYS A 518 -35.25 -3.20 -6.90
CA LYS A 518 -36.56 -2.94 -7.57
C LYS A 518 -36.58 -3.53 -8.98
N LEU A 519 -35.53 -3.30 -9.77
CA LEU A 519 -35.41 -3.84 -11.13
C LEU A 519 -35.40 -5.36 -11.16
N LEU A 520 -34.65 -6.00 -10.25
CA LEU A 520 -34.58 -7.45 -10.15
C LEU A 520 -35.97 -8.04 -9.82
N LEU A 521 -36.68 -7.47 -8.82
CA LEU A 521 -38.01 -7.91 -8.42
C LEU A 521 -39.07 -7.71 -9.51
N GLU A 522 -38.93 -6.69 -10.37
CA GLU A 522 -39.83 -6.44 -11.49
C GLU A 522 -39.57 -7.38 -12.68
N ARG A 523 -38.30 -7.74 -12.92
CA ARG A 523 -37.91 -8.48 -14.13
C ARG A 523 -37.88 -9.99 -13.97
N LEU A 524 -37.48 -10.48 -12.78
CA LEU A 524 -37.27 -11.91 -12.56
C LEU A 524 -38.59 -12.66 -12.23
N ASN A 525 -39.70 -11.95 -11.95
CA ASN A 525 -40.98 -12.54 -11.57
C ASN A 525 -40.87 -13.65 -10.51
N VAL A 526 -40.05 -13.35 -9.46
CA VAL A 526 -39.61 -14.34 -8.47
C VAL A 526 -40.79 -14.78 -7.61
N ASP A 527 -40.99 -16.08 -7.49
CA ASP A 527 -41.86 -16.65 -6.48
C ASP A 527 -41.15 -16.62 -5.12
N LEU A 528 -41.48 -15.65 -4.27
CA LEU A 528 -40.94 -15.47 -2.94
C LEU A 528 -41.78 -16.14 -1.85
N GLU A 529 -42.88 -16.85 -2.19
CA GLU A 529 -43.75 -17.48 -1.19
C GLU A 529 -43.12 -18.70 -0.51
N GLY A 530 -42.09 -19.29 -1.10
CA GLY A 530 -41.41 -20.51 -0.60
C GLY A 530 -40.26 -20.32 0.42
N GLY A 531 -40.21 -19.18 1.13
CA GLY A 531 -39.12 -18.91 2.11
C GLY A 531 -37.94 -18.09 1.58
N GLY A 532 -37.70 -18.04 0.24
CA GLY A 532 -36.63 -17.25 -0.36
C GLY A 532 -36.73 -15.74 -0.10
N GLY A 533 -37.93 -15.21 0.04
CA GLY A 533 -38.19 -13.83 0.42
C GLY A 533 -37.66 -13.49 1.83
N GLN A 534 -37.82 -14.43 2.74
CA GLN A 534 -37.31 -14.29 4.11
C GLN A 534 -35.80 -14.28 4.19
N GLU A 535 -35.14 -15.14 3.42
CA GLU A 535 -33.67 -15.16 3.34
C GLU A 535 -33.11 -13.85 2.75
N VAL A 536 -33.76 -13.31 1.71
CA VAL A 536 -33.36 -12.02 1.13
C VAL A 536 -33.57 -10.87 2.12
N LEU A 537 -34.71 -10.87 2.85
CA LEU A 537 -35.00 -9.88 3.90
C LEU A 537 -33.93 -9.96 5.02
N ALA A 538 -33.61 -11.16 5.48
CA ALA A 538 -32.56 -11.40 6.48
C ALA A 538 -31.19 -10.89 6.01
N CYS A 539 -30.81 -11.16 4.76
CA CYS A 539 -29.55 -10.66 4.19
C CYS A 539 -29.52 -9.13 4.07
N ALA A 540 -30.63 -8.52 3.69
CA ALA A 540 -30.75 -7.06 3.63
C ALA A 540 -30.69 -6.43 5.02
N ALA A 541 -31.37 -7.03 5.99
CA ALA A 541 -31.36 -6.60 7.38
C ALA A 541 -29.96 -6.68 7.97
N ARG A 542 -29.26 -7.80 7.80
CA ARG A 542 -27.87 -8.00 8.22
C ARG A 542 -26.90 -6.97 7.65
N ALA A 543 -27.11 -6.58 6.40
CA ALA A 543 -26.27 -5.58 5.74
C ALA A 543 -26.65 -4.13 6.11
N GLY A 544 -27.63 -3.91 6.98
CA GLY A 544 -28.10 -2.58 7.36
C GLY A 544 -28.81 -1.82 6.23
N CYS A 545 -29.32 -2.51 5.23
CA CYS A 545 -29.90 -1.90 4.04
C CYS A 545 -31.37 -1.57 4.23
N GLU A 546 -31.69 -0.53 5.00
CA GLU A 546 -33.04 -0.16 5.37
C GLU A 546 -33.99 0.04 4.18
N GLY A 547 -33.52 0.66 3.08
CA GLY A 547 -34.36 0.87 1.89
C GLY A 547 -34.81 -0.45 1.23
N ILE A 548 -34.00 -1.51 1.26
CA ILE A 548 -34.40 -2.83 0.78
C ILE A 548 -35.30 -3.51 1.77
N VAL A 549 -35.02 -3.40 3.08
CA VAL A 549 -35.92 -3.90 4.14
C VAL A 549 -37.32 -3.28 3.98
N GLU A 550 -37.43 -1.97 3.81
CA GLU A 550 -38.70 -1.29 3.56
C GLU A 550 -39.42 -1.84 2.31
N LEU A 551 -38.69 -2.03 1.22
CA LEU A 551 -39.26 -2.55 -0.02
C LEU A 551 -39.91 -3.94 0.15
N PHE A 552 -39.31 -4.81 0.96
CA PHE A 552 -39.82 -6.15 1.27
C PHE A 552 -40.98 -6.11 2.26
N LEU A 553 -40.93 -5.20 3.25
CA LEU A 553 -42.02 -4.97 4.21
C LEU A 553 -43.27 -4.44 3.52
N ASP A 554 -43.15 -3.47 2.61
CA ASP A 554 -44.24 -2.91 1.83
C ASP A 554 -44.95 -3.94 0.93
N ARG A 555 -44.23 -5.00 0.55
CA ARG A 555 -44.79 -6.12 -0.24
C ARG A 555 -45.35 -7.27 0.60
N GLY A 556 -45.29 -7.16 1.93
CA GLY A 556 -45.85 -8.15 2.84
C GLY A 556 -45.01 -9.42 3.00
N TYR A 557 -43.71 -9.38 2.71
CA TYR A 557 -42.80 -10.53 2.84
C TYR A 557 -42.23 -10.71 4.24
N LEU A 558 -42.84 -10.20 5.30
CA LEU A 558 -42.39 -10.43 6.66
C LEU A 558 -43.10 -11.65 7.26
N ASP A 559 -42.32 -12.70 7.56
CA ASP A 559 -42.72 -13.76 8.48
C ASP A 559 -41.98 -13.58 9.81
N PRO A 560 -42.66 -13.13 10.85
CA PRO A 560 -42.03 -12.86 12.13
C PRO A 560 -41.47 -14.11 12.82
N HIS A 561 -41.97 -15.31 12.49
CA HIS A 561 -41.55 -16.58 13.09
C HIS A 561 -40.51 -17.33 12.28
N TRP A 562 -40.06 -16.76 11.15
CA TRP A 562 -39.03 -17.38 10.32
C TRP A 562 -37.67 -17.44 11.05
N SER A 563 -37.00 -18.57 10.90
CA SER A 563 -35.60 -18.77 11.31
C SER A 563 -34.87 -19.58 10.26
N ASP A 564 -33.59 -19.32 10.12
CA ASP A 564 -32.72 -20.09 9.22
C ASP A 564 -32.30 -21.42 9.83
N VAL A 565 -31.44 -22.16 9.09
CA VAL A 565 -30.93 -23.48 9.50
C VAL A 565 -30.02 -23.45 10.73
N ILE A 566 -29.50 -22.27 11.10
CA ILE A 566 -28.66 -22.07 12.28
C ILE A 566 -29.42 -21.40 13.44
N GLY A 567 -30.76 -21.33 13.32
CA GLY A 567 -31.66 -20.81 14.37
C GLY A 567 -31.70 -19.28 14.46
N ARG A 568 -31.08 -18.56 13.55
CA ARG A 568 -31.14 -17.08 13.49
C ARG A 568 -32.48 -16.61 12.97
N THR A 569 -33.10 -15.74 13.71
CA THR A 569 -34.39 -15.12 13.37
C THR A 569 -34.23 -13.83 12.56
N GLN A 570 -35.28 -13.31 11.98
CA GLN A 570 -35.29 -11.97 11.39
C GLN A 570 -34.85 -10.88 12.38
N LEU A 571 -35.19 -11.04 13.67
CA LEU A 571 -34.76 -10.14 14.74
C LEU A 571 -33.24 -10.21 14.99
N SER A 572 -32.66 -11.41 14.94
CA SER A 572 -31.21 -11.59 15.06
C SER A 572 -30.45 -10.90 13.91
N TYR A 573 -30.93 -11.05 12.68
CA TYR A 573 -30.35 -10.37 11.52
C TYR A 573 -30.54 -8.86 11.53
N ALA A 574 -31.70 -8.39 12.00
CA ALA A 574 -31.96 -6.95 12.16
C ALA A 574 -31.08 -6.35 13.26
N ALA A 575 -30.79 -7.12 14.30
CA ALA A 575 -29.88 -6.72 15.37
C ALA A 575 -28.43 -6.66 14.90
N GLU A 576 -27.97 -7.63 14.09
CA GLU A 576 -26.63 -7.67 13.49
C GLU A 576 -26.38 -6.47 12.55
N GLY A 577 -27.38 -6.10 11.74
CA GLY A 577 -27.26 -5.00 10.77
C GLY A 577 -27.71 -3.63 11.27
N GLY A 578 -28.17 -3.51 12.51
CA GLY A 578 -28.59 -2.22 13.07
C GLY A 578 -29.91 -1.68 12.50
N CYS A 579 -30.78 -2.52 11.91
CA CYS A 579 -32.04 -2.09 11.27
C CYS A 579 -33.11 -1.77 12.29
N GLU A 580 -33.15 -0.53 12.80
CA GLU A 580 -34.09 -0.06 13.84
C GLU A 580 -35.54 -0.30 13.50
N ARG A 581 -35.94 0.00 12.26
CA ARG A 581 -37.33 -0.11 11.81
C ARG A 581 -37.83 -1.56 11.82
N LEU A 582 -37.01 -2.52 11.36
CA LEU A 582 -37.39 -3.93 11.38
C LEU A 582 -37.44 -4.46 12.81
N VAL A 583 -36.48 -4.09 13.67
CA VAL A 583 -36.48 -4.43 15.09
C VAL A 583 -37.74 -3.94 15.76
N LYS A 584 -38.15 -2.69 15.52
CA LYS A 584 -39.35 -2.11 16.09
C LYS A 584 -40.61 -2.86 15.63
N LEU A 585 -40.78 -3.12 14.33
CA LEU A 585 -41.91 -3.84 13.78
C LEU A 585 -42.01 -5.27 14.34
N LEU A 586 -40.88 -5.96 14.48
CA LEU A 586 -40.86 -7.30 15.07
C LEU A 586 -41.24 -7.30 16.56
N LEU A 587 -40.76 -6.32 17.33
CA LEU A 587 -41.06 -6.19 18.76
C LEU A 587 -42.51 -5.73 19.04
N GLU A 588 -43.21 -5.14 18.06
CA GLU A 588 -44.66 -4.82 18.14
C GLU A 588 -45.56 -6.04 17.99
N GLN A 589 -45.03 -7.18 17.52
CA GLN A 589 -45.82 -8.43 17.44
C GLN A 589 -45.86 -9.13 18.79
N GLU A 590 -47.08 -9.41 19.32
CA GLU A 590 -47.27 -10.00 20.68
C GLU A 590 -46.70 -11.43 20.82
N ASP A 591 -46.55 -12.18 19.72
CA ASP A 591 -46.18 -13.59 19.71
C ASP A 591 -44.67 -13.84 19.51
N ILE A 592 -43.87 -12.81 19.34
CA ILE A 592 -42.41 -12.94 19.14
C ILE A 592 -41.69 -13.13 20.47
N ASN A 593 -40.81 -14.14 20.51
CA ASN A 593 -39.84 -14.27 21.57
C ASN A 593 -38.53 -13.49 21.18
N PRO A 594 -38.27 -12.32 21.78
CA PRO A 594 -37.08 -11.52 21.41
C PRO A 594 -35.75 -12.10 21.93
N ASP A 595 -35.82 -13.12 22.80
CA ASP A 595 -34.65 -13.81 23.36
C ASP A 595 -34.38 -15.16 22.69
N LEU A 596 -34.95 -15.43 21.52
CA LEU A 596 -34.73 -16.69 20.83
C LEU A 596 -33.26 -16.78 20.39
N PRO A 597 -32.50 -17.75 20.96
CA PRO A 597 -31.06 -17.84 20.63
C PRO A 597 -30.81 -18.58 19.32
N ASP A 598 -29.68 -18.27 18.68
CA ASP A 598 -29.15 -19.08 17.57
C ASP A 598 -28.48 -20.38 18.09
N LEU A 599 -27.94 -21.20 17.16
CA LEU A 599 -27.22 -22.44 17.53
C LEU A 599 -25.97 -22.24 18.40
N ASN A 600 -25.44 -21.02 18.52
CA ASN A 600 -24.37 -20.68 19.43
C ASN A 600 -24.87 -20.24 20.80
N GLY A 601 -26.18 -20.06 20.95
CA GLY A 601 -26.81 -19.51 22.14
C GLY A 601 -26.88 -17.99 22.17
N GLN A 602 -26.45 -17.31 21.09
CA GLN A 602 -26.48 -15.85 21.02
C GLN A 602 -27.91 -15.33 20.78
N THR A 603 -28.32 -14.36 21.62
CA THR A 603 -29.62 -13.67 21.49
C THR A 603 -29.46 -12.41 20.60
N PRO A 604 -30.56 -11.85 20.06
CA PRO A 604 -30.50 -10.59 19.33
C PRO A 604 -29.85 -9.44 20.13
N LEU A 605 -30.05 -9.41 21.45
CA LEU A 605 -29.41 -8.42 22.33
C LEU A 605 -27.89 -8.65 22.43
N SER A 606 -27.44 -9.91 22.49
CA SER A 606 -26.00 -10.23 22.49
C SER A 606 -25.34 -9.79 21.20
N ILE A 607 -25.98 -10.04 20.06
CA ILE A 607 -25.50 -9.64 18.73
C ILE A 607 -25.42 -8.11 18.61
N ALA A 608 -26.50 -7.40 18.99
CA ALA A 608 -26.49 -5.94 18.97
C ALA A 608 -25.43 -5.33 19.88
N ALA A 609 -25.13 -5.99 21.02
CA ALA A 609 -24.10 -5.56 21.95
C ALA A 609 -22.66 -5.81 21.45
N GLU A 610 -22.46 -6.86 20.67
CA GLU A 610 -21.18 -7.17 19.99
C GLU A 610 -20.84 -6.12 18.92
N ASP A 611 -21.83 -5.72 18.14
CA ASP A 611 -21.68 -4.79 17.01
C ASP A 611 -21.87 -3.31 17.41
N GLY A 612 -22.31 -3.02 18.66
CA GLY A 612 -22.44 -1.66 19.20
C GLY A 612 -23.61 -0.86 18.65
N TRP A 613 -24.75 -1.49 18.28
CA TRP A 613 -25.93 -0.82 17.75
C TRP A 613 -26.81 -0.22 18.85
N ASP A 614 -26.48 1.00 19.29
CA ASP A 614 -27.12 1.69 20.43
C ASP A 614 -28.64 1.76 20.33
N GLN A 615 -29.20 2.15 19.20
CA GLN A 615 -30.65 2.31 19.05
C GLN A 615 -31.38 0.96 19.05
N VAL A 616 -30.78 -0.06 18.44
CA VAL A 616 -31.31 -1.42 18.46
C VAL A 616 -31.27 -1.99 19.87
N MET A 617 -30.17 -1.82 20.58
CA MET A 617 -30.04 -2.23 21.98
C MET A 617 -31.05 -1.56 22.87
N LYS A 618 -31.30 -0.26 22.65
CA LYS A 618 -32.31 0.50 23.37
C LYS A 618 -33.69 -0.07 23.13
N LEU A 619 -34.08 -0.31 21.87
CA LEU A 619 -35.38 -0.91 21.52
C LEU A 619 -35.57 -2.29 22.16
N LEU A 620 -34.51 -3.13 22.12
CA LEU A 620 -34.56 -4.45 22.75
C LEU A 620 -34.68 -4.36 24.27
N LEU A 621 -33.93 -3.50 24.95
CA LEU A 621 -33.95 -3.33 26.40
C LEU A 621 -35.27 -2.63 26.90
N GLU A 622 -35.94 -1.85 26.07
CA GLU A 622 -37.25 -1.29 26.40
C GLU A 622 -38.39 -2.33 26.30
N SER A 623 -38.15 -3.45 25.61
CA SER A 623 -39.11 -4.55 25.55
C SER A 623 -39.13 -5.31 26.86
N ARG A 624 -40.38 -5.55 27.37
CA ARG A 624 -40.59 -6.26 28.66
C ARG A 624 -40.25 -7.75 28.61
N HIS A 625 -40.06 -8.30 27.45
CA HIS A 625 -39.86 -9.73 27.18
C HIS A 625 -38.36 -10.08 26.99
N VAL A 626 -37.49 -9.09 26.95
CA VAL A 626 -36.01 -9.30 26.78
C VAL A 626 -35.38 -9.52 28.15
N ASN A 627 -34.62 -10.62 28.28
CA ASN A 627 -33.79 -10.93 29.43
C ASN A 627 -32.33 -10.51 29.17
N PRO A 628 -31.81 -9.46 29.79
CA PRO A 628 -30.47 -8.96 29.53
C PRO A 628 -29.34 -9.86 30.07
N ASN A 629 -29.68 -10.94 30.80
CA ASN A 629 -28.72 -11.87 31.39
C ASN A 629 -28.67 -13.22 30.66
N THR A 630 -29.37 -13.38 29.53
CA THR A 630 -29.33 -14.62 28.76
C THR A 630 -27.90 -14.84 28.24
N SER A 631 -27.34 -16.02 28.55
CA SER A 631 -25.96 -16.36 28.14
C SER A 631 -25.97 -17.32 26.96
N ASP A 632 -24.95 -17.19 26.11
CA ASP A 632 -24.65 -18.14 25.05
C ASP A 632 -24.13 -19.49 25.63
N HIS A 633 -23.76 -20.44 24.75
CA HIS A 633 -23.25 -21.75 25.14
C HIS A 633 -21.89 -21.69 25.88
N ASN A 634 -21.15 -20.57 25.76
CA ASN A 634 -19.87 -20.33 26.46
C ASN A 634 -20.09 -19.57 27.78
N GLY A 635 -21.33 -19.23 28.11
CA GLY A 635 -21.69 -18.44 29.28
C GLY A 635 -21.55 -16.93 29.11
N HIS A 636 -21.36 -16.44 27.87
CA HIS A 636 -21.20 -15.02 27.60
C HIS A 636 -22.58 -14.33 27.52
N THR A 637 -22.73 -13.28 28.29
CA THR A 637 -23.96 -12.46 28.32
C THR A 637 -23.88 -11.27 27.35
N PRO A 638 -24.98 -10.56 27.04
CA PRO A 638 -24.91 -9.29 26.32
C PRO A 638 -23.92 -8.30 26.91
N LEU A 639 -23.81 -8.24 28.27
CA LEU A 639 -22.81 -7.40 28.93
C LEU A 639 -21.36 -7.82 28.63
N TYR A 640 -21.08 -9.11 28.47
CA TYR A 640 -19.77 -9.60 28.04
C TYR A 640 -19.39 -9.04 26.67
N TYR A 641 -20.30 -9.16 25.71
CA TYR A 641 -20.09 -8.68 24.36
C TYR A 641 -19.90 -7.14 24.31
N ALA A 642 -20.71 -6.40 25.07
CA ALA A 642 -20.57 -4.94 25.19
C ALA A 642 -19.23 -4.51 25.80
N VAL A 643 -18.70 -5.27 26.78
CA VAL A 643 -17.35 -5.00 27.34
C VAL A 643 -16.25 -5.23 26.30
N LEU A 644 -16.39 -6.19 25.40
CA LEU A 644 -15.44 -6.48 24.32
C LEU A 644 -15.52 -5.51 23.14
N SER A 645 -16.73 -5.06 22.77
CA SER A 645 -16.95 -4.21 21.57
C SER A 645 -16.29 -2.81 21.63
N GLN A 646 -15.81 -2.38 22.78
CA GLN A 646 -15.18 -1.07 23.04
C GLN A 646 -16.19 0.10 23.08
N GLU A 647 -17.47 -0.16 22.97
CA GLU A 647 -18.52 0.84 22.95
C GLU A 647 -19.00 1.13 24.38
N GLU A 648 -18.58 2.27 24.95
CA GLU A 648 -18.91 2.68 26.31
C GLU A 648 -20.42 2.84 26.49
N ASP A 649 -21.12 3.36 25.48
CA ASP A 649 -22.55 3.61 25.53
C ASP A 649 -23.36 2.32 25.55
N ALA A 650 -22.92 1.26 24.86
CA ALA A 650 -23.51 -0.08 24.93
C ALA A 650 -23.45 -0.64 26.38
N VAL A 651 -22.29 -0.57 27.00
CA VAL A 651 -22.12 -1.00 28.41
C VAL A 651 -23.01 -0.16 29.32
N ARG A 652 -23.08 1.16 29.14
CA ARG A 652 -23.90 2.08 29.93
C ARG A 652 -25.37 1.72 29.82
N MET A 653 -25.89 1.47 28.60
CA MET A 653 -27.29 1.13 28.38
C MET A 653 -27.68 -0.17 29.07
N ILE A 654 -26.86 -1.23 28.90
CA ILE A 654 -27.11 -2.52 29.55
C ILE A 654 -27.09 -2.34 31.08
N LEU A 655 -26.09 -1.66 31.64
CA LEU A 655 -25.99 -1.43 33.08
C LEU A 655 -27.13 -0.59 33.66
N HIS A 656 -27.77 0.29 32.87
CA HIS A 656 -28.95 1.05 33.33
C HIS A 656 -30.23 0.22 33.43
N HIS A 657 -30.26 -0.96 32.75
CA HIS A 657 -31.43 -1.85 32.85
C HIS A 657 -31.53 -2.49 34.25
N ARG A 658 -32.72 -2.49 34.86
CA ARG A 658 -32.95 -2.87 36.26
C ARG A 658 -32.62 -4.31 36.60
N ASN A 659 -32.76 -5.21 35.62
CA ASN A 659 -32.63 -6.66 35.80
C ASN A 659 -31.26 -7.20 35.44
N VAL A 660 -30.29 -6.35 35.07
CA VAL A 660 -28.92 -6.80 34.71
C VAL A 660 -28.18 -7.23 35.96
N ASP A 661 -27.62 -8.44 35.93
CA ASP A 661 -26.64 -8.90 36.91
C ASP A 661 -25.22 -8.52 36.48
N PRO A 662 -24.59 -7.51 37.11
CA PRO A 662 -23.26 -7.07 36.72
C PRO A 662 -22.13 -7.96 37.25
N ASN A 663 -22.46 -9.01 38.00
CA ASN A 663 -21.52 -9.96 38.62
C ASN A 663 -21.59 -11.37 38.01
N GLN A 664 -22.36 -11.54 36.94
CA GLN A 664 -22.52 -12.87 36.32
C GLN A 664 -21.15 -13.39 35.83
N LEU A 665 -20.85 -14.64 36.18
CA LEU A 665 -19.59 -15.29 35.83
C LEU A 665 -19.65 -15.92 34.45
N PHE A 666 -18.62 -15.65 33.62
CA PHE A 666 -18.41 -16.23 32.30
C PHE A 666 -17.67 -17.58 32.36
N GLU A 667 -17.37 -18.19 31.21
CA GLU A 667 -16.78 -19.54 31.09
C GLU A 667 -15.54 -19.74 31.94
N ARG A 668 -14.63 -18.76 32.05
CA ARG A 668 -13.41 -18.85 32.90
C ARG A 668 -13.63 -18.36 34.33
N GLY A 669 -14.88 -18.16 34.76
CA GLY A 669 -15.22 -17.58 36.06
C GLY A 669 -14.87 -16.09 36.16
N GLN A 670 -14.65 -15.41 35.03
CA GLN A 670 -14.40 -14.00 35.00
C GLN A 670 -15.72 -13.21 35.17
N THR A 671 -15.66 -12.10 35.88
CA THR A 671 -16.76 -11.11 35.95
C THR A 671 -16.60 -10.07 34.87
N PRO A 672 -17.67 -9.30 34.52
CA PRO A 672 -17.54 -8.14 33.64
C PRO A 672 -16.42 -7.17 34.05
N LEU A 673 -16.23 -6.97 35.36
CA LEU A 673 -15.16 -6.10 35.86
C LEU A 673 -13.76 -6.72 35.64
N SER A 674 -13.59 -8.03 35.88
CA SER A 674 -12.31 -8.69 35.64
C SER A 674 -11.99 -8.72 34.15
N LEU A 675 -12.98 -8.90 33.28
CA LEU A 675 -12.83 -8.79 31.82
C LEU A 675 -12.41 -7.37 31.42
N ALA A 676 -13.10 -6.33 31.90
CA ALA A 676 -12.74 -4.95 31.62
C ALA A 676 -11.29 -4.61 32.04
N VAL A 677 -10.83 -5.19 33.16
CA VAL A 677 -9.46 -5.03 33.63
C VAL A 677 -8.47 -5.79 32.74
N SER A 678 -8.75 -7.05 32.36
CA SER A 678 -7.84 -7.83 31.51
C SER A 678 -7.68 -7.21 30.12
N GLU A 679 -8.75 -6.66 29.56
CA GLU A 679 -8.79 -5.96 28.29
C GLU A 679 -8.33 -4.49 28.38
N ARG A 680 -7.88 -4.06 29.55
CA ARG A 680 -7.41 -2.68 29.83
C ARG A 680 -8.43 -1.58 29.52
N ARG A 681 -9.73 -1.86 29.71
CA ARG A 681 -10.85 -0.94 29.44
C ARG A 681 -11.09 -0.05 30.66
N MET A 682 -10.39 1.10 30.73
CA MET A 682 -10.46 2.02 31.87
C MET A 682 -11.86 2.60 32.07
N ASP A 683 -12.50 3.06 30.98
CA ASP A 683 -13.79 3.74 31.06
C ASP A 683 -14.91 2.76 31.41
N VAL A 684 -14.89 1.55 30.85
CA VAL A 684 -15.81 0.46 31.20
C VAL A 684 -15.63 0.00 32.66
N ALA A 685 -14.38 -0.15 33.13
CA ALA A 685 -14.13 -0.48 34.53
C ALA A 685 -14.67 0.59 35.47
N LYS A 686 -14.55 1.87 35.07
CA LYS A 686 -15.10 3.00 35.83
C LYS A 686 -16.64 2.95 35.89
N LEU A 687 -17.30 2.71 34.75
CA LEU A 687 -18.78 2.58 34.70
C LEU A 687 -19.28 1.43 35.57
N LEU A 688 -18.61 0.26 35.49
CA LEU A 688 -18.96 -0.88 36.36
C LEU A 688 -18.79 -0.53 37.85
N LEU A 689 -17.71 0.17 38.23
CA LEU A 689 -17.43 0.54 39.62
C LEU A 689 -18.33 1.66 40.14
N GLU A 690 -19.02 2.42 39.30
CA GLU A 690 -20.04 3.42 39.69
C GLU A 690 -21.31 2.74 40.24
N ARG A 691 -21.59 1.49 39.86
CA ARG A 691 -22.68 0.69 40.42
C ARG A 691 -22.31 0.11 41.79
N ARG A 692 -23.19 0.21 42.76
CA ARG A 692 -22.95 -0.30 44.12
C ARG A 692 -23.11 -1.82 44.24
N ASP A 693 -23.85 -2.45 43.36
CA ASP A 693 -24.13 -3.88 43.32
C ASP A 693 -23.04 -4.69 42.59
N VAL A 694 -22.06 -4.04 41.98
CA VAL A 694 -20.85 -4.72 41.45
C VAL A 694 -19.94 -5.07 42.62
N ASP A 695 -19.66 -6.38 42.80
CA ASP A 695 -18.67 -6.86 43.76
C ASP A 695 -17.24 -6.85 43.12
N PRO A 696 -16.38 -5.93 43.59
CA PRO A 696 -15.03 -5.80 42.99
C PRO A 696 -14.04 -6.85 43.50
N ASN A 697 -14.46 -7.75 44.39
CA ASN A 697 -13.62 -8.78 45.01
C ASN A 697 -13.90 -10.19 44.44
N LEU A 698 -14.86 -10.32 43.55
CA LEU A 698 -15.15 -11.62 42.91
C LEU A 698 -13.93 -12.11 42.12
N SER A 699 -13.57 -13.36 42.38
CA SER A 699 -12.40 -13.99 41.76
C SER A 699 -12.79 -14.95 40.62
N ASP A 700 -11.90 -15.06 39.66
CA ASP A 700 -12.02 -16.06 38.58
C ASP A 700 -11.77 -17.47 39.06
N ARG A 701 -11.79 -18.47 38.13
CA ARG A 701 -11.52 -19.89 38.47
C ARG A 701 -10.14 -20.13 39.06
N ASN A 702 -9.17 -19.24 38.88
CA ASN A 702 -7.83 -19.32 39.45
C ASN A 702 -7.76 -18.70 40.86
N GLY A 703 -8.80 -18.02 41.26
CA GLY A 703 -8.86 -17.22 42.49
C GLY A 703 -8.33 -15.79 42.30
N GLN A 704 -8.07 -15.33 41.02
CA GLN A 704 -7.58 -14.00 40.77
C GLN A 704 -8.73 -12.98 40.79
N THR A 705 -8.56 -11.93 41.56
CA THR A 705 -9.51 -10.81 41.61
C THR A 705 -9.18 -9.81 40.49
N PRO A 706 -10.10 -8.89 40.12
CA PRO A 706 -9.80 -7.78 39.22
C PRO A 706 -8.53 -7.00 39.61
N LEU A 707 -8.31 -6.81 40.91
CA LEU A 707 -7.12 -6.15 41.42
C LEU A 707 -5.86 -6.99 41.23
N SER A 708 -5.94 -8.32 41.36
CA SER A 708 -4.82 -9.21 41.06
C SER A 708 -4.42 -9.18 39.60
N LEU A 709 -5.39 -9.20 38.68
CA LEU A 709 -5.17 -9.09 37.24
C LEU A 709 -4.53 -7.74 36.86
N ALA A 710 -5.04 -6.63 37.41
CA ALA A 710 -4.47 -5.31 37.19
C ALA A 710 -3.02 -5.21 37.71
N ALA A 711 -2.74 -5.86 38.83
CA ALA A 711 -1.42 -5.89 39.47
C ALA A 711 -0.42 -6.77 38.67
N GLU A 712 -0.85 -7.90 38.13
CA GLU A 712 -0.06 -8.80 37.31
C GLU A 712 0.43 -8.14 36.03
N HIS A 713 -0.45 -7.34 35.38
CA HIS A 713 -0.15 -6.66 34.13
C HIS A 713 0.44 -5.24 34.33
N GLY A 714 0.54 -4.78 35.58
CA GLY A 714 1.14 -3.48 35.90
C GLY A 714 0.28 -2.28 35.48
N TYR A 715 -1.04 -2.40 35.43
CA TYR A 715 -1.96 -1.34 35.03
C TYR A 715 -2.18 -0.33 36.16
N GLU A 716 -1.21 0.56 36.41
CA GLU A 716 -1.21 1.51 37.54
C GLU A 716 -2.50 2.32 37.64
N SER A 717 -3.04 2.80 36.51
CA SER A 717 -4.26 3.59 36.48
C SER A 717 -5.48 2.78 36.93
N LEU A 718 -5.61 1.51 36.48
CA LEU A 718 -6.68 0.61 36.90
C LEU A 718 -6.52 0.20 38.36
N VAL A 719 -5.30 -0.09 38.82
CA VAL A 719 -5.02 -0.35 40.23
C VAL A 719 -5.44 0.84 41.10
N LYS A 720 -5.13 2.06 40.66
CA LYS A 720 -5.54 3.28 41.38
C LYS A 720 -7.08 3.41 41.43
N LEU A 721 -7.75 3.25 40.28
CA LEU A 721 -9.20 3.32 40.18
C LEU A 721 -9.89 2.28 41.07
N LEU A 722 -9.43 1.02 41.02
CA LEU A 722 -9.94 -0.03 41.87
C LEU A 722 -9.73 0.30 43.37
N LEU A 723 -8.55 0.78 43.75
CA LEU A 723 -8.24 1.15 45.13
C LEU A 723 -8.98 2.39 45.65
N GLU A 724 -9.54 3.23 44.78
CA GLU A 724 -10.38 4.36 45.18
C GLU A 724 -11.73 3.92 45.75
N ARG A 725 -12.19 2.71 45.41
CA ARG A 725 -13.39 2.11 45.95
C ARG A 725 -13.15 1.54 47.37
N GLY A 726 -13.98 1.89 48.35
CA GLY A 726 -13.74 1.58 49.76
C GLY A 726 -13.94 0.09 50.14
N ASP A 727 -14.65 -0.69 49.37
CA ASP A 727 -15.02 -2.11 49.58
C ASP A 727 -14.05 -3.10 48.97
N ILE A 728 -12.99 -2.67 48.27
CA ILE A 728 -11.95 -3.54 47.76
C ILE A 728 -11.02 -4.06 48.87
N ASN A 729 -10.82 -5.41 48.86
CA ASN A 729 -9.85 -6.06 49.72
C ASN A 729 -8.54 -6.31 48.96
N PRO A 730 -7.46 -5.57 49.20
CA PRO A 730 -6.21 -5.69 48.50
C PRO A 730 -5.36 -6.91 48.90
N ASN A 731 -5.81 -7.66 49.92
CA ASN A 731 -5.07 -8.81 50.48
C ASN A 731 -5.68 -10.18 50.10
N LEU A 732 -6.70 -10.21 49.26
CA LEU A 732 -7.26 -11.48 48.78
C LEU A 732 -6.20 -12.24 47.97
N SER A 733 -5.98 -13.49 48.35
CA SER A 733 -5.04 -14.38 47.67
C SER A 733 -5.75 -15.33 46.70
N ASP A 734 -5.09 -15.64 45.62
CA ASP A 734 -5.54 -16.67 44.68
C ASP A 734 -5.40 -18.07 45.26
N ARG A 735 -5.72 -19.12 44.49
CA ARG A 735 -5.59 -20.53 44.89
C ARG A 735 -4.15 -20.96 45.21
N ASN A 736 -3.14 -20.19 44.75
CA ASN A 736 -1.71 -20.43 45.00
C ASN A 736 -1.20 -19.59 46.18
N GLY A 737 -2.06 -18.84 46.85
CA GLY A 737 -1.69 -17.96 47.96
C GLY A 737 -1.06 -16.63 47.51
N LEU A 738 -1.13 -16.26 46.22
CA LEU A 738 -0.58 -15.03 45.70
C LEU A 738 -1.58 -13.86 45.85
N THR A 739 -1.17 -12.80 46.51
CA THR A 739 -1.93 -11.55 46.65
C THR A 739 -1.65 -10.62 45.45
N PRO A 740 -2.46 -9.57 45.24
CA PRO A 740 -2.17 -8.56 44.23
C PRO A 740 -0.75 -7.97 44.33
N LEU A 741 -0.25 -7.75 45.55
CA LEU A 741 1.12 -7.28 45.76
C LEU A 741 2.15 -8.35 45.36
N SER A 742 1.88 -9.64 45.58
CA SER A 742 2.75 -10.72 45.14
C SER A 742 2.84 -10.79 43.59
N TYR A 743 1.73 -10.58 42.90
CA TYR A 743 1.69 -10.51 41.42
C TYR A 743 2.52 -9.33 40.90
N ALA A 744 2.32 -8.10 41.44
CA ALA A 744 3.08 -6.93 41.08
C ALA A 744 4.59 -7.12 41.31
N THR A 745 4.96 -7.79 42.42
CA THR A 745 6.35 -8.08 42.76
C THR A 745 6.97 -9.08 41.79
N ARG A 746 6.25 -10.17 41.48
CA ARG A 746 6.71 -11.19 40.53
C ARG A 746 6.95 -10.65 39.12
N SER A 747 6.09 -9.71 38.69
CA SER A 747 6.18 -9.07 37.37
C SER A 747 7.04 -7.79 37.34
N ASN A 748 7.68 -7.42 38.46
CA ASN A 748 8.54 -6.23 38.62
C ASN A 748 7.85 -4.88 38.31
N HIS A 749 6.55 -4.76 38.62
CA HIS A 749 5.78 -3.53 38.40
C HIS A 749 5.90 -2.57 39.59
N PHE A 750 7.00 -1.81 39.66
CA PHE A 750 7.33 -0.93 40.81
C PHE A 750 6.26 0.12 41.14
N GLY A 751 5.63 0.73 40.14
CA GLY A 751 4.57 1.71 40.35
C GLY A 751 3.34 1.10 41.01
N THR A 752 2.90 -0.08 40.57
CA THR A 752 1.80 -0.84 41.14
C THR A 752 2.14 -1.31 42.55
N MET A 753 3.36 -1.80 42.80
CA MET A 753 3.83 -2.16 44.14
C MET A 753 3.70 -1.01 45.11
N ARG A 754 4.12 0.20 44.71
CA ARG A 754 4.02 1.43 45.52
C ARG A 754 2.57 1.82 45.84
N LEU A 755 1.65 1.61 44.91
CA LEU A 755 0.22 1.84 45.11
C LEU A 755 -0.40 0.88 46.14
N LEU A 756 -0.07 -0.43 46.02
CA LEU A 756 -0.57 -1.47 46.89
C LEU A 756 0.04 -1.47 48.29
N SER A 757 1.26 -0.92 48.49
CA SER A 757 1.95 -0.83 49.76
C SER A 757 1.55 0.38 50.59
N LYS A 758 0.73 1.32 50.10
CA LYS A 758 0.28 2.49 50.89
C LYS A 758 -0.70 2.09 51.96
N PRO A 759 -0.48 2.48 53.27
CA PRO A 759 -1.43 2.24 54.32
C PRO A 759 -2.75 2.99 54.07
N ARG A 760 -3.87 2.26 54.11
CA ARG A 760 -5.21 2.84 54.00
C ARG A 760 -5.73 3.25 55.38
N PRO A 761 -6.48 4.36 55.52
CA PRO A 761 -7.22 4.62 56.74
C PRO A 761 -8.29 3.51 56.95
N PRO A 762 -8.56 3.06 58.18
CA PRO A 762 -9.56 2.03 58.43
C PRO A 762 -10.95 2.54 57.96
N SER A 763 -11.59 1.79 57.08
CA SER A 763 -13.00 1.97 56.75
C SER A 763 -13.86 1.69 58.00
N HIS A 764 -14.64 2.67 58.46
CA HIS A 764 -15.71 2.48 59.45
C HIS A 764 -16.78 1.55 58.82
N GLU A 765 -17.04 0.45 59.54
CA GLU A 765 -18.04 -0.58 59.41
C GLU A 765 -17.46 -1.91 58.94
N ILE A 766 -17.02 -2.69 59.90
CA ILE A 766 -17.20 -4.13 60.10
C ILE A 766 -16.51 -4.46 61.47
N LEU A 767 -17.20 -4.22 62.56
CA LEU A 767 -16.94 -4.83 63.81
C LEU A 767 -18.15 -5.74 64.11
N GLU A 768 -18.02 -7.02 63.75
CA GLU A 768 -18.55 -8.12 64.55
C GLU A 768 -18.07 -9.44 63.88
N ASN A 769 -17.36 -10.20 64.70
CA ASN A 769 -16.90 -11.59 64.51
C ASN A 769 -15.58 -11.83 63.79
N SER A 770 -14.49 -11.76 64.57
CA SER A 770 -13.58 -12.92 64.76
C SER A 770 -12.46 -12.57 65.71
N ASP A 771 -12.66 -12.94 66.93
CA ASP A 771 -11.56 -13.35 67.80
C ASP A 771 -10.93 -14.61 67.24
N VAL A 772 -9.76 -14.51 66.69
CA VAL A 772 -8.65 -15.46 66.52
C VAL A 772 -7.78 -15.01 65.37
N ALA A 773 -6.78 -14.20 65.62
CA ALA A 773 -5.50 -14.15 64.93
C ALA A 773 -4.71 -12.85 65.30
N HIS A 774 -4.43 -12.71 66.56
CA HIS A 774 -3.31 -11.88 67.01
C HIS A 774 -2.16 -12.82 67.33
N GLN A 775 -1.28 -13.02 66.38
CA GLN A 775 0.14 -13.33 66.55
C GLN A 775 0.67 -13.75 65.21
N THR A 776 1.23 -12.85 64.46
CA THR A 776 2.34 -12.99 63.54
C THR A 776 2.28 -11.89 62.47
N ALA A 777 2.51 -10.67 62.87
CA ALA A 777 2.81 -9.61 61.90
C ALA A 777 3.75 -8.61 62.56
N VAL A 778 5.01 -8.79 62.37
CA VAL A 778 6.17 -7.91 62.32
C VAL A 778 7.40 -8.78 62.61
N PRO A 779 8.35 -8.93 61.72
CA PRO A 779 9.22 -7.93 61.14
C PRO A 779 9.62 -8.16 59.67
N ALA A 780 9.14 -7.38 58.79
CA ALA A 780 9.70 -7.37 57.41
C ALA A 780 9.85 -5.93 56.83
N LEU A 781 9.56 -4.92 57.62
CA LEU A 781 9.62 -3.53 57.14
C LEU A 781 10.99 -2.84 57.30
N SER A 782 11.94 -3.47 58.05
CA SER A 782 13.29 -2.89 58.24
C SER A 782 14.34 -3.38 57.22
N ALA A 783 14.01 -4.36 56.37
CA ALA A 783 14.94 -4.87 55.35
C ALA A 783 14.79 -4.31 53.96
N LEU A 784 13.75 -3.50 53.69
CA LEU A 784 13.48 -2.95 52.37
C LEU A 784 13.94 -1.51 52.17
N GLU A 785 14.27 -0.76 53.18
CA GLU A 785 14.81 0.59 53.04
C GLU A 785 16.32 0.65 52.74
N GLU A 786 17.07 -0.44 52.96
CA GLU A 786 18.51 -0.47 52.65
C GLU A 786 18.89 -0.97 51.24
N VAL A 787 17.92 -1.46 50.42
CA VAL A 787 18.21 -1.96 49.07
C VAL A 787 18.01 -0.90 47.95
N VAL A 788 17.45 0.27 48.26
CA VAL A 788 17.06 1.27 47.23
C VAL A 788 18.09 2.39 47.03
N LEU A 789 19.20 2.42 47.80
CA LEU A 789 20.22 3.45 47.67
C LEU A 789 21.64 2.89 47.63
N ALA A 790 22.02 2.18 46.57
CA ALA A 790 23.41 1.95 46.24
C ALA A 790 23.64 2.11 44.72
N PRO A 791 24.57 3.00 44.31
CA PRO A 791 24.83 3.24 42.89
C PRO A 791 25.72 2.18 42.28
N LEU A 792 25.34 1.70 41.13
CA LEU A 792 26.15 0.82 40.27
C LEU A 792 27.39 1.55 39.79
N SER A 793 28.54 1.22 40.34
CA SER A 793 29.84 1.48 39.71
C SER A 793 30.73 0.25 39.71
N ARG A 794 31.10 -0.16 38.51
CA ARG A 794 32.27 -0.94 38.11
C ARG A 794 32.39 -2.42 38.54
N GLN A 795 32.33 -3.30 37.54
CA GLN A 795 33.56 -4.04 37.19
C GLN A 795 33.43 -4.77 35.84
N ARG A 796 34.48 -4.59 35.05
CA ARG A 796 34.77 -5.30 33.78
C ARG A 796 35.36 -6.68 34.11
N GLY A 797 35.16 -7.62 33.20
CA GLY A 797 36.18 -8.61 32.91
C GLY A 797 35.69 -10.05 32.73
N VAL A 798 36.02 -10.55 31.55
CA VAL A 798 36.30 -11.97 31.21
C VAL A 798 35.15 -12.80 30.60
N THR A 799 35.27 -12.97 29.28
CA THR A 799 34.77 -14.12 28.49
C THR A 799 35.61 -15.40 28.77
N PRO A 800 35.32 -16.64 28.32
CA PRO A 800 34.67 -17.05 27.11
C PRO A 800 33.80 -18.35 27.15
N ASP A 801 33.14 -18.59 26.00
CA ASP A 801 32.70 -19.88 25.40
C ASP A 801 31.82 -20.87 26.14
N ALA A 802 30.64 -21.09 25.62
CA ALA A 802 30.15 -22.43 25.21
C ALA A 802 28.83 -22.30 24.40
N ARG A 803 28.90 -22.86 23.21
CA ARG A 803 27.75 -23.13 22.32
C ARG A 803 26.75 -24.05 22.99
N HIS A 804 25.46 -23.74 22.92
CA HIS A 804 24.40 -24.76 22.77
C HIS A 804 23.21 -24.16 21.97
N GLU A 805 22.77 -24.91 20.98
CA GLU A 805 21.63 -24.79 20.13
C GLU A 805 20.33 -24.58 20.92
N ILE A 806 19.53 -23.58 20.53
CA ILE A 806 18.13 -23.52 20.89
C ILE A 806 17.32 -23.33 19.61
N THR A 807 16.57 -24.35 19.29
CA THR A 807 15.54 -24.42 18.25
C THR A 807 14.48 -23.35 18.46
N GLU A 808 14.23 -22.58 17.41
CA GLU A 808 13.12 -21.63 17.31
C GLU A 808 11.77 -22.36 17.31
N ILE A 809 10.90 -21.95 18.22
CA ILE A 809 9.46 -22.19 18.12
C ILE A 809 8.81 -20.84 17.83
N THR A 810 8.41 -20.66 16.60
CA THR A 810 7.64 -19.51 16.13
C THR A 810 6.19 -19.60 16.58
N ALA A 811 5.73 -18.60 17.34
CA ALA A 811 4.31 -18.36 17.58
C ALA A 811 3.71 -17.52 16.42
N PRO A 812 2.46 -17.77 16.01
CA PRO A 812 1.87 -17.07 14.90
C PRO A 812 1.37 -15.68 15.29
N ALA A 813 1.70 -14.70 14.45
CA ALA A 813 1.19 -13.34 14.54
C ALA A 813 -0.29 -13.29 14.11
N HIS A 814 -1.13 -12.68 14.91
CA HIS A 814 -2.50 -12.31 14.54
C HIS A 814 -2.46 -11.19 13.50
N SER A 815 -2.96 -11.48 12.29
CA SER A 815 -3.19 -10.48 11.25
C SER A 815 -4.61 -9.94 11.36
N ASN A 816 -4.73 -8.62 11.53
CA ASN A 816 -5.98 -7.89 11.36
C ASN A 816 -6.51 -8.08 9.93
N GLN A 817 -7.63 -8.75 9.79
CA GLN A 817 -8.37 -8.84 8.52
C GLN A 817 -9.51 -7.84 8.53
N SER A 818 -9.58 -7.05 7.47
CA SER A 818 -10.64 -6.09 7.20
C SER A 818 -11.98 -6.80 6.87
N PRO A 819 -13.13 -6.13 7.03
CA PRO A 819 -14.49 -6.71 6.95
C PRO A 819 -14.87 -7.41 5.65
N SER A 820 -14.08 -7.24 4.57
CA SER A 820 -14.38 -7.82 3.26
C SER A 820 -14.16 -9.33 3.16
N HIS A 821 -13.46 -9.97 4.10
CA HIS A 821 -13.21 -11.41 4.07
C HIS A 821 -14.28 -12.25 4.78
N GLN A 822 -15.10 -11.66 5.62
CA GLN A 822 -16.21 -12.38 6.28
C GLN A 822 -17.39 -12.68 5.34
N LEU A 823 -17.57 -11.88 4.29
CA LEU A 823 -18.63 -12.10 3.29
C LEU A 823 -18.41 -13.36 2.42
N GLU A 824 -17.17 -13.77 2.21
CA GLU A 824 -16.88 -15.00 1.42
C GLU A 824 -17.13 -16.30 2.21
N ALA A 825 -17.01 -16.26 3.52
CA ALA A 825 -17.22 -17.43 4.36
C ALA A 825 -18.69 -17.81 4.53
N CYS A 826 -19.62 -16.85 4.42
CA CYS A 826 -21.05 -17.08 4.59
C CYS A 826 -21.73 -17.55 3.31
N LEU A 827 -21.16 -17.29 2.14
CA LEU A 827 -21.70 -17.72 0.84
C LEU A 827 -21.35 -19.18 0.51
N SER A 828 -20.39 -19.79 1.21
CA SER A 828 -19.97 -21.17 0.97
C SER A 828 -20.71 -22.21 1.82
N SER A 829 -21.56 -21.82 2.77
CA SER A 829 -22.28 -22.75 3.65
C SER A 829 -23.68 -23.13 3.21
N SER A 830 -24.20 -22.57 2.11
CA SER A 830 -25.59 -22.81 1.63
C SER A 830 -25.69 -23.74 0.43
N ILE A 831 -24.64 -24.50 0.06
CA ILE A 831 -24.74 -25.46 -1.02
C ILE A 831 -24.96 -26.85 -0.42
N LEU A 832 -26.18 -27.32 -0.48
CA LEU A 832 -26.60 -28.71 -0.23
C LEU A 832 -25.82 -29.66 -1.14
N THR A 833 -24.98 -30.50 -0.54
CA THR A 833 -24.39 -31.66 -1.22
C THR A 833 -25.39 -32.78 -1.33
N PRO A 834 -25.64 -33.35 -2.50
CA PRO A 834 -26.41 -34.61 -2.59
C PRO A 834 -25.51 -35.74 -2.11
N THR A 835 -26.05 -36.57 -1.23
CA THR A 835 -25.48 -37.82 -0.74
C THR A 835 -25.17 -38.80 -1.88
N PRO A 836 -24.03 -39.50 -1.87
CA PRO A 836 -23.77 -40.53 -2.87
C PRO A 836 -24.44 -41.85 -2.45
N ILE A 837 -25.20 -42.41 -3.37
CA ILE A 837 -25.72 -43.78 -3.31
C ILE A 837 -24.55 -44.73 -3.57
N SER A 838 -24.37 -45.64 -2.66
CA SER A 838 -23.43 -46.76 -2.74
C SER A 838 -23.74 -47.68 -3.90
N ASP A 839 -22.78 -47.98 -4.77
CA ASP A 839 -22.77 -49.26 -5.50
C ASP A 839 -21.38 -49.87 -5.57
N THR A 840 -21.37 -51.18 -5.35
CA THR A 840 -20.25 -52.04 -5.05
C THR A 840 -19.56 -52.60 -6.28
N SER A 841 -18.18 -52.60 -6.18
CA SER A 841 -17.23 -53.57 -6.71
C SER A 841 -16.98 -53.70 -8.23
N PRO A 842 -15.85 -54.35 -8.67
CA PRO A 842 -14.53 -54.55 -8.09
C PRO A 842 -13.36 -54.14 -8.99
N LYS A 843 -12.17 -54.11 -8.44
CA LYS A 843 -10.88 -53.92 -9.12
C LYS A 843 -10.55 -55.10 -10.06
N PRO A 844 -9.73 -54.89 -11.11
CA PRO A 844 -8.48 -55.62 -11.18
C PRO A 844 -7.22 -54.80 -11.62
N THR A 845 -6.17 -55.08 -10.90
CA THR A 845 -4.76 -55.40 -11.20
C THR A 845 -4.04 -54.73 -12.35
N THR A 846 -2.96 -54.19 -11.93
CA THR A 846 -1.67 -53.83 -12.56
C THR A 846 -1.25 -54.60 -13.77
N LEU A 847 -0.64 -53.95 -14.76
CA LEU A 847 0.58 -54.40 -15.47
C LEU A 847 1.24 -53.25 -16.24
N ASP A 848 2.56 -53.24 -16.14
CA ASP A 848 3.56 -52.27 -16.55
C ASP A 848 4.05 -52.55 -17.99
N PRO A 849 4.91 -51.71 -18.58
CA PRO A 849 4.96 -51.31 -19.98
C PRO A 849 6.03 -52.04 -20.77
N SER A 850 5.96 -51.95 -22.02
CA SER A 850 7.06 -51.78 -22.95
C SER A 850 6.86 -52.30 -24.35
N ARG A 851 7.13 -51.41 -25.25
CA ARG A 851 7.71 -51.57 -26.62
C ARG A 851 6.83 -51.90 -27.83
N PRO A 852 7.37 -51.54 -29.01
CA PRO A 852 6.62 -50.94 -30.10
C PRO A 852 6.52 -51.84 -31.30
N LEU A 853 5.74 -51.51 -32.32
CA LEU A 853 6.11 -51.73 -33.72
C LEU A 853 4.95 -51.52 -34.74
N LYS A 854 5.29 -50.67 -35.71
CA LYS A 854 5.11 -50.73 -37.17
C LYS A 854 3.70 -50.76 -37.83
N ARG A 855 3.49 -49.72 -38.59
CA ARG A 855 3.17 -49.62 -40.05
C ARG A 855 2.26 -50.64 -40.70
N SER A 856 1.24 -50.12 -41.34
CA SER A 856 0.82 -50.25 -42.77
C SER A 856 -0.67 -49.95 -42.85
N GLY A 857 -1.21 -49.09 -43.65
CA GLY A 857 -1.03 -48.85 -45.07
C GLY A 857 -2.38 -49.01 -45.73
N VAL A 858 -2.75 -48.03 -46.62
CA VAL A 858 -3.76 -48.18 -47.69
C VAL A 858 -5.21 -47.78 -47.33
N ALA A 859 -5.66 -46.60 -47.64
CA ALA A 859 -6.26 -46.05 -48.86
C ALA A 859 -7.70 -46.41 -49.17
N GLN A 860 -8.43 -45.38 -49.65
CA GLN A 860 -9.67 -45.32 -50.43
C GLN A 860 -11.00 -45.55 -49.71
N SER A 861 -12.06 -44.75 -49.85
CA SER A 861 -12.56 -43.91 -50.93
C SER A 861 -13.90 -43.31 -50.43
N LEU A 862 -14.19 -42.11 -50.86
CA LEU A 862 -15.51 -41.44 -50.84
C LEU A 862 -16.48 -42.19 -51.80
N PRO A 863 -17.82 -42.09 -51.70
CA PRO A 863 -18.55 -40.85 -52.01
C PRO A 863 -19.83 -40.54 -51.17
N GLY A 864 -20.25 -39.26 -51.16
CA GLY A 864 -21.61 -38.83 -50.84
C GLY A 864 -22.58 -39.10 -52.05
N PRO A 865 -23.79 -38.46 -52.11
CA PRO A 865 -24.57 -37.61 -51.24
C PRO A 865 -26.07 -38.02 -51.16
N SER A 866 -26.92 -37.41 -50.41
CA SER A 866 -28.25 -36.87 -50.77
C SER A 866 -29.32 -36.78 -49.65
N LYS A 867 -29.81 -35.57 -49.47
CA LYS A 867 -31.24 -35.11 -49.51
C LYS A 867 -32.22 -35.54 -48.45
N ARG A 868 -32.69 -34.47 -47.74
CA ARG A 868 -34.12 -34.07 -47.54
C ARG A 868 -34.98 -34.80 -46.49
N GLN A 869 -35.45 -34.06 -45.61
CA GLN A 869 -36.80 -33.50 -45.41
C GLN A 869 -37.40 -33.78 -44.03
N CYS A 870 -37.79 -32.65 -43.46
CA CYS A 870 -39.11 -32.29 -42.92
C CYS A 870 -39.46 -32.68 -41.49
N PHE A 871 -39.67 -31.62 -40.75
CA PHE A 871 -40.61 -31.31 -39.67
C PHE A 871 -41.89 -32.23 -39.61
N PRO A 872 -42.67 -32.30 -38.47
CA PRO A 872 -43.02 -31.20 -37.60
C PRO A 872 -43.20 -31.51 -36.08
N SER A 873 -43.22 -30.42 -35.32
CA SER A 873 -44.09 -30.04 -34.19
C SER A 873 -44.55 -31.05 -33.12
N PHE A 874 -44.14 -30.82 -31.87
CA PHE A 874 -45.03 -30.34 -30.78
C PHE A 874 -44.18 -29.68 -29.74
#